data_96831d0a5f075c6169c832102a83881c
#
_entry.id   96831d0a5f075c6169c832102a83881c
#
_cell.length_a   1.000
_cell.length_b   1.000
_cell.length_c   1.000
_cell.angle_alpha   90.00
_cell.angle_beta   90.00
_cell.angle_gamma   90.00
#
_symmetry.space_group_name_H-M   'P 1'
#
loop_
_entity.id
_entity.type
_entity.pdbx_description
1 polymer ?
#
loop_
_entity_poly.entity_id
_entity_poly.type
_entity_poly.pdbx_seq_one_letter_code
_entity_poly.pdbx_strand_id
1 'polypeptide(L)'
;SLPADLLPLADGRVRVAVVQIDRTGAINAWNEDAEELFGYAPDQVIGKPLTDLAAWPHTPGTSTGVAEALQLSRWEGSYGIRGANGRVTPVYASHLRVRDTAGEPSTVCLLVRDHERAVLQTPIRVPTGDSGGSGEGGQATDPFEVFIGSPAPDDLDGLLQRTVERARDMLDGDSAFLLLATDDETELEVRASTGLPSARQRFARVPVEAGPGRYGSARMPAVHDDLAAVPGAVPLLSGTGMRSVVTVPLKVEGRLTGSLGVAAEAASRYSNEEALRLQFAADRIALAVESARLGELERLRRGSLSFLVEASDLLAGTLDRDQTLALMAQMTIPTLATWCAVYTIADQASDPYLSYVLHEDEDLIDGLKALLSKIAPPEPIPTPGARVWTAPAEAAHRAALRTSMRSLGLGEPATVSSGIGTTLATASAVGGETVVLPLVARNRVIGMLTLGKPTDEHFRQEILELAEDLSRRAALALDNARLYSERMAISQSLQRSLLPPELPDIEGVEVEVIYRAAGEGNEVGGDFYDLFPIRDGAYGFAIGDVCGTGPEAAAVTGLARHALRLLAREGYGGPAVLERLNSAIIDEGARSRFLTLLYGELWPQEDGSAVLKVVCAGHPLPLRLRQDGTVEPAAEPQPLLGVMEDLELYEQTVTLDPGDVLLCVTDGVTERREGTRMLGDDGLTEVLTTCTGLTAGAVAARVMRAVERFASDAPSDDMAILAMRVPGLHKD
;
A
#
# COMPACT_ATOMS: atom_id res chain seq x y z
N SER A 1 -9.82 17.20 -26.37
CA SER A 1 -11.11 16.65 -25.93
C SER A 1 -11.23 15.23 -26.50
N LEU A 2 -11.08 14.25 -25.62
CA LEU A 2 -11.36 12.85 -25.92
C LEU A 2 -12.86 12.68 -26.18
N PRO A 3 -13.27 11.76 -27.08
CA PRO A 3 -14.69 11.49 -27.33
C PRO A 3 -15.39 11.02 -26.06
N ALA A 4 -16.61 11.50 -25.84
CA ALA A 4 -17.42 11.19 -24.65
C ALA A 4 -17.76 9.69 -24.45
N ASP A 5 -17.40 8.86 -25.41
CA ASP A 5 -17.67 7.41 -25.45
C ASP A 5 -16.64 6.54 -24.71
N LEU A 6 -15.61 7.14 -24.09
CA LEU A 6 -14.53 6.44 -23.34
C LEU A 6 -14.58 6.67 -21.82
N LEU A 7 -15.62 7.32 -21.29
CA LEU A 7 -15.80 7.41 -19.85
C LEU A 7 -16.49 6.14 -19.36
N PRO A 8 -15.92 5.40 -18.37
CA PRO A 8 -16.66 4.36 -17.65
C PRO A 8 -17.91 5.00 -17.05
N LEU A 9 -19.05 4.28 -17.13
CA LEU A 9 -20.28 4.69 -16.47
C LEU A 9 -20.01 4.86 -14.97
N ALA A 10 -20.60 5.88 -14.37
CA ALA A 10 -20.29 6.42 -13.04
C ALA A 10 -20.46 5.46 -11.84
N ASP A 11 -20.88 4.22 -12.05
CA ASP A 11 -21.14 3.22 -11.01
C ASP A 11 -20.20 2.00 -10.99
N GLY A 12 -19.28 1.89 -11.95
CA GLY A 12 -18.26 0.83 -11.99
C GLY A 12 -18.81 -0.60 -12.11
N ARG A 13 -20.10 -0.79 -12.41
CA ARG A 13 -20.73 -2.12 -12.56
C ARG A 13 -20.61 -2.61 -14.00
N VAL A 14 -20.12 -3.85 -14.15
CA VAL A 14 -20.20 -4.57 -15.42
C VAL A 14 -21.63 -5.06 -15.60
N ARG A 15 -22.24 -4.72 -16.75
CA ARG A 15 -23.63 -5.10 -17.07
C ARG A 15 -23.66 -6.32 -17.98
N VAL A 16 -24.35 -7.35 -17.53
CA VAL A 16 -24.55 -8.57 -18.29
C VAL A 16 -26.00 -8.64 -18.77
N ALA A 17 -26.20 -8.32 -20.06
CA ALA A 17 -27.51 -8.49 -20.67
C ALA A 17 -27.81 -9.98 -20.82
N VAL A 18 -28.92 -10.42 -20.24
CA VAL A 18 -29.43 -11.79 -20.36
C VAL A 18 -30.66 -11.75 -21.26
N VAL A 19 -30.52 -12.38 -22.42
CA VAL A 19 -31.60 -12.49 -23.43
C VAL A 19 -31.91 -13.94 -23.61
N GLN A 20 -33.17 -14.33 -23.41
CA GLN A 20 -33.61 -15.70 -23.74
C GLN A 20 -34.44 -15.68 -25.02
N ILE A 21 -34.23 -16.66 -25.87
CA ILE A 21 -34.96 -16.85 -27.12
C ILE A 21 -35.57 -18.24 -27.18
N ASP A 22 -36.71 -18.36 -27.82
CA ASP A 22 -37.37 -19.62 -28.08
C ASP A 22 -36.75 -20.37 -29.27
N ARG A 23 -37.31 -21.54 -29.60
CA ARG A 23 -36.85 -22.38 -30.74
C ARG A 23 -37.00 -21.69 -32.12
N THR A 24 -37.79 -20.63 -32.21
CA THR A 24 -37.99 -19.85 -33.46
C THR A 24 -37.03 -18.68 -33.56
N GLY A 25 -36.23 -18.42 -32.52
CA GLY A 25 -35.34 -17.31 -32.40
C GLY A 25 -36.00 -16.03 -31.85
N ALA A 26 -37.29 -16.10 -31.43
CA ALA A 26 -37.98 -14.97 -30.87
C ALA A 26 -37.61 -14.75 -29.40
N ILE A 27 -37.40 -13.50 -29.00
CA ILE A 27 -37.03 -13.09 -27.63
C ILE A 27 -38.23 -13.34 -26.71
N ASN A 28 -38.03 -14.15 -25.66
CA ASN A 28 -39.03 -14.43 -24.64
C ASN A 28 -38.63 -13.91 -23.23
N ALA A 29 -37.36 -13.50 -23.00
CA ALA A 29 -36.93 -12.80 -21.81
C ALA A 29 -35.86 -11.76 -22.14
N TRP A 30 -35.89 -10.63 -21.41
CA TRP A 30 -35.05 -9.47 -21.57
C TRP A 30 -34.86 -8.84 -20.20
N ASN A 31 -33.64 -8.87 -19.65
CA ASN A 31 -33.37 -8.35 -18.30
C ASN A 31 -33.13 -6.83 -18.28
N GLU A 32 -33.06 -6.26 -17.09
CA GLU A 32 -32.83 -4.83 -16.87
C GLU A 32 -31.50 -4.33 -17.47
N ASP A 33 -30.43 -5.13 -17.36
CA ASP A 33 -29.14 -4.80 -17.97
C ASP A 33 -29.22 -4.74 -19.50
N ALA A 34 -30.06 -5.58 -20.13
CA ALA A 34 -30.28 -5.53 -21.57
C ALA A 34 -31.06 -4.28 -21.98
N GLU A 35 -32.04 -3.85 -21.16
CA GLU A 35 -32.77 -2.60 -21.35
C GLU A 35 -31.81 -1.40 -21.27
N GLU A 36 -30.95 -1.36 -20.27
CA GLU A 36 -29.98 -0.28 -20.10
C GLU A 36 -28.88 -0.26 -21.18
N LEU A 37 -28.39 -1.43 -21.62
CA LEU A 37 -27.34 -1.52 -22.63
C LEU A 37 -27.81 -1.16 -24.03
N PHE A 38 -29.05 -1.52 -24.38
CA PHE A 38 -29.56 -1.39 -25.74
C PHE A 38 -30.70 -0.38 -25.87
N GLY A 39 -31.30 0.09 -24.76
CA GLY A 39 -32.30 1.14 -24.73
C GLY A 39 -33.71 0.68 -25.16
N TYR A 40 -33.98 -0.63 -25.23
CA TYR A 40 -35.30 -1.16 -25.51
C TYR A 40 -35.96 -1.66 -24.21
N ALA A 41 -37.18 -1.21 -23.94
CA ALA A 41 -37.99 -1.81 -22.90
C ALA A 41 -38.45 -3.23 -23.32
N PRO A 42 -38.67 -4.18 -22.37
CA PRO A 42 -39.02 -5.57 -22.67
C PRO A 42 -40.25 -5.72 -23.61
N ASP A 43 -41.27 -4.89 -23.46
CA ASP A 43 -42.44 -4.89 -24.29
C ASP A 43 -42.21 -4.52 -25.77
N GLN A 44 -41.11 -3.87 -26.06
CA GLN A 44 -40.69 -3.48 -27.40
C GLN A 44 -39.99 -4.59 -28.17
N VAL A 45 -39.39 -5.57 -27.48
CA VAL A 45 -38.53 -6.61 -28.07
C VAL A 45 -39.05 -8.03 -27.89
N ILE A 46 -39.84 -8.31 -26.86
CA ILE A 46 -40.44 -9.63 -26.65
C ILE A 46 -41.29 -10.01 -27.83
N GLY A 47 -41.12 -11.23 -28.31
CA GLY A 47 -41.77 -11.79 -29.53
C GLY A 47 -41.09 -11.44 -30.85
N LYS A 48 -40.07 -10.57 -30.86
CA LYS A 48 -39.28 -10.26 -32.06
C LYS A 48 -38.09 -11.19 -32.18
N PRO A 49 -37.65 -11.56 -33.38
CA PRO A 49 -36.42 -12.33 -33.56
C PRO A 49 -35.21 -11.54 -33.11
N LEU A 50 -34.28 -12.17 -32.37
CA LEU A 50 -33.01 -11.53 -31.97
C LEU A 50 -32.18 -11.07 -33.18
N THR A 51 -32.33 -11.79 -34.31
CA THR A 51 -31.67 -11.46 -35.59
C THR A 51 -32.03 -10.07 -36.12
N ASP A 52 -33.21 -9.52 -35.77
CA ASP A 52 -33.63 -8.17 -36.20
C ASP A 52 -32.85 -7.05 -35.48
N LEU A 53 -32.35 -7.36 -34.28
CA LEU A 53 -31.52 -6.46 -33.50
C LEU A 53 -30.03 -6.66 -33.76
N ALA A 54 -29.62 -7.84 -34.24
CA ALA A 54 -28.24 -8.16 -34.45
C ALA A 54 -27.70 -7.50 -35.74
N ALA A 55 -26.58 -6.76 -35.62
CA ALA A 55 -25.83 -6.19 -36.73
C ALA A 55 -24.49 -6.90 -36.82
N TRP A 56 -24.25 -7.58 -37.94
CA TRP A 56 -23.00 -8.35 -38.14
C TRP A 56 -21.90 -7.46 -38.72
N PRO A 57 -20.67 -7.44 -38.16
CA PRO A 57 -19.55 -6.82 -38.84
C PRO A 57 -19.14 -7.69 -40.04
N HIS A 58 -19.03 -7.10 -41.21
CA HIS A 58 -18.44 -7.76 -42.38
C HIS A 58 -16.93 -7.92 -42.18
N THR A 59 -16.51 -8.99 -41.51
CA THR A 59 -15.11 -9.41 -41.46
C THR A 59 -14.95 -10.62 -42.40
N PRO A 60 -14.10 -10.55 -43.44
CA PRO A 60 -13.87 -11.68 -44.34
C PRO A 60 -13.20 -12.80 -43.53
N GLY A 61 -13.89 -13.96 -43.39
CA GLY A 61 -13.32 -15.16 -42.78
C GLY A 61 -14.16 -15.89 -41.74
N THR A 62 -15.25 -15.31 -41.23
CA THR A 62 -16.18 -15.98 -40.30
C THR A 62 -17.54 -16.14 -40.98
N SER A 63 -17.83 -17.34 -41.48
CA SER A 63 -19.02 -17.64 -42.30
C SER A 63 -20.27 -18.03 -41.51
N THR A 64 -20.29 -17.90 -40.20
CA THR A 64 -21.42 -18.33 -39.37
C THR A 64 -22.26 -17.12 -38.98
N GLY A 65 -23.42 -16.97 -39.60
CA GLY A 65 -24.36 -15.89 -39.25
C GLY A 65 -24.98 -16.09 -37.87
N VAL A 66 -25.54 -15.00 -37.26
CA VAL A 66 -26.22 -15.08 -35.94
C VAL A 66 -27.27 -16.21 -35.91
N ALA A 67 -28.00 -16.39 -37.01
CA ALA A 67 -29.01 -17.45 -37.14
C ALA A 67 -28.39 -18.86 -37.02
N GLU A 68 -27.20 -19.10 -37.57
CA GLU A 68 -26.48 -20.36 -37.44
C GLU A 68 -25.84 -20.50 -36.04
N ALA A 69 -25.29 -19.43 -35.48
CA ALA A 69 -24.75 -19.40 -34.11
C ALA A 69 -25.82 -19.78 -33.07
N LEU A 70 -27.06 -19.34 -33.25
CA LEU A 70 -28.21 -19.66 -32.38
C LEU A 70 -28.68 -21.12 -32.48
N GLN A 71 -28.28 -21.87 -33.53
CA GLN A 71 -28.61 -23.28 -33.68
C GLN A 71 -27.59 -24.21 -33.01
N LEU A 72 -26.42 -23.70 -32.66
CA LEU A 72 -25.40 -24.49 -31.98
C LEU A 72 -25.78 -24.69 -30.50
N SER A 73 -25.38 -25.84 -29.96
CA SER A 73 -25.62 -26.14 -28.53
C SER A 73 -24.89 -25.18 -27.58
N ARG A 74 -23.75 -24.66 -28.03
CA ARG A 74 -22.97 -23.60 -27.38
C ARG A 74 -22.25 -22.81 -28.46
N TRP A 75 -22.23 -21.49 -28.35
CA TRP A 75 -21.48 -20.60 -29.24
C TRP A 75 -20.98 -19.37 -28.46
N GLU A 76 -19.79 -18.94 -28.80
CA GLU A 76 -19.18 -17.74 -28.23
C GLU A 76 -18.53 -16.90 -29.34
N GLY A 77 -18.73 -15.58 -29.29
CA GLY A 77 -18.16 -14.68 -30.30
C GLY A 77 -18.65 -13.25 -30.13
N SER A 78 -18.15 -12.35 -30.98
CA SER A 78 -18.54 -10.93 -30.96
C SER A 78 -19.41 -10.56 -32.16
N TYR A 79 -20.46 -9.77 -31.91
CA TYR A 79 -21.29 -9.15 -32.92
C TYR A 79 -21.87 -7.81 -32.41
N GLY A 80 -22.56 -7.07 -33.26
CA GLY A 80 -23.20 -5.83 -32.85
C GLY A 80 -24.68 -6.02 -32.54
N ILE A 81 -25.21 -5.34 -31.53
CA ILE A 81 -26.65 -5.18 -31.28
C ILE A 81 -27.02 -3.73 -31.60
N ARG A 82 -28.06 -3.56 -32.42
CA ARG A 82 -28.64 -2.25 -32.75
C ARG A 82 -29.56 -1.81 -31.62
N GLY A 83 -29.20 -0.76 -30.92
CA GLY A 83 -29.98 -0.16 -29.85
C GLY A 83 -31.17 0.67 -30.38
N ALA A 84 -32.08 1.05 -29.48
CA ALA A 84 -33.26 1.87 -29.77
C ALA A 84 -32.92 3.23 -30.37
N ASN A 85 -31.73 3.75 -30.10
CA ASN A 85 -31.19 5.00 -30.68
C ASN A 85 -30.60 4.81 -32.09
N GLY A 86 -30.72 3.62 -32.69
CA GLY A 86 -30.16 3.28 -33.99
C GLY A 86 -28.64 3.00 -34.00
N ARG A 87 -27.94 3.18 -32.88
CA ARG A 87 -26.51 2.91 -32.76
C ARG A 87 -26.26 1.40 -32.58
N VAL A 88 -25.17 0.91 -33.20
CA VAL A 88 -24.76 -0.47 -33.03
C VAL A 88 -23.73 -0.55 -31.91
N THR A 89 -24.06 -1.31 -30.87
CA THR A 89 -23.18 -1.58 -29.72
C THR A 89 -22.47 -2.92 -29.96
N PRO A 90 -21.12 -2.94 -30.05
CA PRO A 90 -20.37 -4.18 -30.14
C PRO A 90 -20.45 -4.94 -28.81
N VAL A 91 -20.83 -6.20 -28.88
CA VAL A 91 -20.96 -7.10 -27.74
C VAL A 91 -20.20 -8.40 -27.95
N TYR A 92 -19.63 -8.92 -26.89
CA TYR A 92 -19.22 -10.32 -26.80
C TYR A 92 -20.39 -11.13 -26.26
N ALA A 93 -20.72 -12.21 -26.93
CA ALA A 93 -21.89 -13.03 -26.63
C ALA A 93 -21.50 -14.48 -26.33
N SER A 94 -22.13 -15.08 -25.34
CA SER A 94 -22.11 -16.51 -25.07
C SER A 94 -23.53 -17.05 -25.16
N HIS A 95 -23.77 -17.97 -26.08
CA HIS A 95 -25.05 -18.60 -26.31
C HIS A 95 -25.04 -20.02 -25.76
N LEU A 96 -26.02 -20.37 -24.94
CA LEU A 96 -26.17 -21.67 -24.32
C LEU A 96 -27.60 -22.21 -24.53
N ARG A 97 -27.69 -23.40 -25.09
CA ARG A 97 -29.00 -24.06 -25.26
C ARG A 97 -29.42 -24.69 -23.95
N VAL A 98 -30.62 -24.34 -23.51
CA VAL A 98 -31.24 -24.82 -22.27
C VAL A 98 -32.65 -25.36 -22.56
N ARG A 99 -33.27 -25.98 -21.56
CA ARG A 99 -34.72 -26.22 -21.58
C ARG A 99 -35.41 -25.22 -20.68
N ASP A 100 -36.51 -24.65 -21.15
CA ASP A 100 -37.33 -23.78 -20.35
C ASP A 100 -38.13 -24.54 -19.28
N THR A 101 -38.87 -23.82 -18.46
CA THR A 101 -39.71 -24.41 -17.39
C THR A 101 -40.82 -25.36 -17.90
N ALA A 102 -41.16 -25.27 -19.19
CA ALA A 102 -42.12 -26.17 -19.87
C ALA A 102 -41.41 -27.38 -20.54
N GLY A 103 -40.06 -27.46 -20.46
CA GLY A 103 -39.27 -28.51 -21.08
C GLY A 103 -38.94 -28.29 -22.56
N GLU A 104 -39.37 -27.15 -23.14
CA GLU A 104 -39.11 -26.81 -24.54
C GLU A 104 -37.69 -26.25 -24.71
N PRO A 105 -37.03 -26.53 -25.87
CA PRO A 105 -35.68 -26.00 -26.13
C PRO A 105 -35.72 -24.48 -26.29
N SER A 106 -34.81 -23.83 -25.56
CA SER A 106 -34.61 -22.36 -25.50
C SER A 106 -33.12 -22.07 -25.53
N THR A 107 -32.72 -20.87 -25.96
CA THR A 107 -31.32 -20.44 -25.92
C THR A 107 -31.19 -19.22 -25.05
N VAL A 108 -30.30 -19.26 -24.07
CA VAL A 108 -29.90 -18.10 -23.25
C VAL A 108 -28.68 -17.47 -23.87
N CYS A 109 -28.76 -16.17 -24.16
CA CYS A 109 -27.68 -15.36 -24.68
C CYS A 109 -27.22 -14.42 -23.58
N LEU A 110 -25.98 -14.55 -23.16
CA LEU A 110 -25.32 -13.62 -22.25
C LEU A 110 -24.51 -12.65 -23.10
N LEU A 111 -24.78 -11.35 -22.97
CA LEU A 111 -24.16 -10.32 -23.78
C LEU A 111 -23.50 -9.29 -22.86
N VAL A 112 -22.23 -9.01 -23.13
CA VAL A 112 -21.50 -7.92 -22.47
C VAL A 112 -20.87 -7.02 -23.56
N ARG A 113 -20.47 -5.80 -23.22
CA ARG A 113 -19.69 -5.00 -24.15
C ARG A 113 -18.41 -5.72 -24.51
N ASP A 114 -17.94 -5.60 -25.75
CA ASP A 114 -16.78 -6.38 -26.24
C ASP A 114 -15.50 -6.17 -25.42
N HIS A 115 -15.30 -4.98 -24.85
CA HIS A 115 -14.19 -4.71 -23.94
C HIS A 115 -14.35 -5.30 -22.52
N GLU A 116 -15.56 -5.77 -22.16
CA GLU A 116 -15.91 -6.43 -20.89
C GLU A 116 -15.99 -7.95 -21.01
N ARG A 117 -15.62 -8.52 -22.15
CA ARG A 117 -15.73 -9.95 -22.49
C ARG A 117 -15.16 -10.91 -21.44
N ALA A 118 -14.14 -10.46 -20.67
CA ALA A 118 -13.53 -11.26 -19.61
C ALA A 118 -14.54 -11.74 -18.55
N VAL A 119 -15.65 -11.03 -18.36
CA VAL A 119 -16.72 -11.38 -17.41
C VAL A 119 -17.50 -12.62 -17.84
N LEU A 120 -17.75 -12.81 -19.14
CA LEU A 120 -18.44 -14.02 -19.66
C LEU A 120 -17.51 -15.23 -19.79
N GLN A 121 -16.21 -15.01 -19.78
CA GLN A 121 -15.21 -16.09 -19.79
C GLN A 121 -14.99 -16.71 -18.42
N THR A 122 -15.56 -16.11 -17.35
CA THR A 122 -15.59 -16.70 -16.01
C THR A 122 -16.78 -17.69 -15.93
N PRO A 123 -16.58 -18.95 -15.50
CA PRO A 123 -17.67 -19.93 -15.49
C PRO A 123 -18.77 -19.53 -14.51
N ILE A 124 -19.94 -19.18 -15.05
CA ILE A 124 -21.15 -18.93 -14.26
C ILE A 124 -21.73 -20.27 -13.81
N ARG A 125 -21.76 -20.52 -12.50
CA ARG A 125 -22.54 -21.63 -11.91
C ARG A 125 -24.01 -21.34 -12.10
N VAL A 126 -24.65 -22.05 -13.01
CA VAL A 126 -26.12 -22.15 -13.02
C VAL A 126 -26.52 -23.13 -11.90
N PRO A 127 -27.36 -22.77 -10.94
CA PRO A 127 -27.87 -23.72 -9.94
C PRO A 127 -28.72 -24.76 -10.68
N THR A 128 -28.26 -25.98 -10.79
CA THR A 128 -29.13 -27.12 -11.18
C THR A 128 -29.97 -27.45 -9.97
N GLY A 129 -31.27 -27.22 -10.09
CA GLY A 129 -32.23 -27.66 -9.12
C GLY A 129 -32.19 -29.19 -8.98
N ASP A 130 -32.14 -29.60 -7.73
CA ASP A 130 -32.22 -30.97 -7.26
C ASP A 130 -33.51 -31.64 -7.80
N SER A 131 -33.38 -32.66 -8.59
CA SER A 131 -34.45 -33.63 -8.82
C SER A 131 -33.86 -35.03 -8.90
N GLY A 132 -34.00 -35.75 -7.78
CA GLY A 132 -33.74 -37.16 -7.70
C GLY A 132 -34.67 -37.93 -8.65
N GLY A 133 -34.11 -38.91 -9.38
CA GLY A 133 -34.84 -39.82 -10.21
C GLY A 133 -33.92 -40.90 -10.75
N SER A 134 -33.96 -42.05 -10.10
CA SER A 134 -33.39 -43.31 -10.57
C SER A 134 -33.96 -43.72 -11.92
N GLY A 135 -33.11 -44.04 -12.90
CA GLY A 135 -33.50 -44.60 -14.18
C GLY A 135 -32.31 -45.27 -14.84
N GLU A 136 -32.23 -46.60 -14.73
CA GLU A 136 -31.34 -47.45 -15.50
C GLU A 136 -31.61 -47.31 -16.98
N GLY A 137 -30.60 -46.97 -17.76
CA GLY A 137 -30.61 -46.98 -19.22
C GLY A 137 -29.18 -46.92 -19.71
N GLY A 138 -28.58 -48.10 -19.93
CA GLY A 138 -27.23 -48.23 -20.44
C GLY A 138 -27.08 -47.62 -21.83
N GLN A 139 -26.40 -46.48 -21.90
CA GLN A 139 -25.71 -46.00 -23.08
C GLN A 139 -24.22 -46.23 -22.87
N ALA A 140 -23.59 -46.88 -23.87
CA ALA A 140 -22.16 -47.11 -23.90
C ALA A 140 -21.43 -45.77 -23.73
N THR A 141 -20.97 -45.50 -22.52
CA THR A 141 -20.11 -44.36 -22.20
C THR A 141 -18.81 -44.53 -22.96
N ASP A 142 -18.50 -43.62 -23.88
CA ASP A 142 -17.19 -43.52 -24.53
C ASP A 142 -16.11 -43.63 -23.44
N PRO A 143 -15.19 -44.63 -23.50
CA PRO A 143 -14.16 -44.79 -22.47
C PRO A 143 -13.32 -43.53 -22.25
N PHE A 144 -13.39 -42.56 -23.15
CA PHE A 144 -12.66 -41.30 -23.13
C PHE A 144 -13.41 -40.14 -22.45
N GLU A 145 -14.75 -40.15 -22.33
CA GLU A 145 -15.49 -39.17 -21.51
C GLU A 145 -15.15 -39.31 -20.00
N VAL A 146 -14.75 -40.52 -19.59
CA VAL A 146 -14.28 -40.81 -18.23
C VAL A 146 -12.87 -40.20 -17.97
N PHE A 147 -12.10 -39.90 -19.03
CA PHE A 147 -10.74 -39.32 -18.89
C PHE A 147 -10.78 -37.85 -18.43
N ILE A 148 -11.83 -37.12 -18.77
CA ILE A 148 -12.05 -35.71 -18.37
C ILE A 148 -13.27 -35.68 -17.45
N GLY A 149 -13.26 -36.41 -16.35
CA GLY A 149 -14.23 -36.15 -15.27
C GLY A 149 -14.09 -34.68 -14.89
N SER A 150 -15.22 -33.91 -14.92
CA SER A 150 -15.22 -32.45 -14.65
C SER A 150 -14.17 -32.09 -13.62
N PRO A 151 -13.08 -31.43 -14.00
CA PRO A 151 -12.15 -30.92 -13.00
C PRO A 151 -12.88 -29.82 -12.25
N ALA A 152 -12.77 -29.83 -10.93
CA ALA A 152 -12.85 -28.55 -10.23
C ALA A 152 -11.82 -27.64 -10.93
N PRO A 153 -12.18 -26.45 -11.42
CA PRO A 153 -11.31 -25.64 -12.28
C PRO A 153 -10.05 -25.14 -11.56
N ASP A 154 -9.77 -25.59 -10.35
CA ASP A 154 -8.89 -24.97 -9.39
C ASP A 154 -7.68 -25.81 -8.96
N ASP A 155 -7.45 -27.02 -9.50
CA ASP A 155 -6.38 -27.91 -9.06
C ASP A 155 -5.62 -28.50 -10.26
N LEU A 156 -4.60 -27.74 -10.74
CA LEU A 156 -3.71 -28.21 -11.78
C LEU A 156 -2.98 -29.49 -11.35
N ASP A 157 -2.43 -29.54 -10.15
CA ASP A 157 -1.67 -30.68 -9.64
C ASP A 157 -2.57 -31.92 -9.51
N GLY A 158 -3.81 -31.75 -9.06
CA GLY A 158 -4.79 -32.84 -9.04
C GLY A 158 -5.18 -33.33 -10.45
N LEU A 159 -5.30 -32.44 -11.44
CA LEU A 159 -5.52 -32.80 -12.81
C LEU A 159 -4.35 -33.64 -13.39
N LEU A 160 -3.12 -33.14 -13.16
CA LEU A 160 -1.91 -33.82 -13.64
C LEU A 160 -1.74 -35.19 -12.97
N GLN A 161 -1.98 -35.27 -11.65
CA GLN A 161 -1.88 -36.53 -10.90
C GLN A 161 -2.89 -37.56 -11.39
N ARG A 162 -4.16 -37.18 -11.56
CA ARG A 162 -5.20 -38.07 -12.15
C ARG A 162 -4.86 -38.50 -13.58
N THR A 163 -4.22 -37.63 -14.35
CA THR A 163 -3.79 -37.94 -15.72
C THR A 163 -2.74 -39.03 -15.74
N VAL A 164 -1.70 -38.96 -14.91
CA VAL A 164 -0.65 -39.98 -14.86
C VAL A 164 -1.17 -41.32 -14.33
N GLU A 165 -2.03 -41.29 -13.32
CA GLU A 165 -2.66 -42.51 -12.78
C GLU A 165 -3.49 -43.24 -13.85
N ARG A 166 -4.33 -42.51 -14.60
CA ARG A 166 -5.12 -43.06 -15.67
C ARG A 166 -4.30 -43.54 -16.86
N ALA A 167 -3.24 -42.81 -17.22
CA ALA A 167 -2.33 -43.25 -18.29
C ALA A 167 -1.62 -44.56 -17.93
N ARG A 168 -1.16 -44.71 -16.68
CA ARG A 168 -0.58 -45.93 -16.16
C ARG A 168 -1.59 -47.11 -16.28
N ASP A 169 -2.79 -46.89 -15.75
CA ASP A 169 -3.82 -47.93 -15.70
C ASP A 169 -4.30 -48.34 -17.13
N MET A 170 -4.39 -47.36 -18.04
CA MET A 170 -4.79 -47.60 -19.45
C MET A 170 -3.81 -48.52 -20.21
N LEU A 171 -2.52 -48.39 -19.93
CA LEU A 171 -1.47 -49.16 -20.59
C LEU A 171 -0.94 -50.32 -19.72
N ASP A 172 -1.54 -50.56 -18.56
CA ASP A 172 -1.12 -51.58 -17.59
C ASP A 172 0.37 -51.45 -17.30
N GLY A 173 0.79 -50.21 -16.94
CA GLY A 173 2.17 -49.84 -16.64
C GLY A 173 2.48 -49.91 -15.17
N ASP A 174 3.77 -50.02 -14.82
CA ASP A 174 4.25 -50.01 -13.44
C ASP A 174 4.43 -48.57 -12.94
N SER A 175 4.77 -47.64 -13.84
CA SER A 175 4.90 -46.23 -13.52
C SER A 175 4.44 -45.32 -14.66
N ALA A 176 4.03 -44.11 -14.33
CA ALA A 176 3.75 -43.06 -15.29
C ALA A 176 4.23 -41.71 -14.78
N PHE A 177 4.49 -40.77 -15.69
CA PHE A 177 4.98 -39.45 -15.39
C PHE A 177 4.52 -38.44 -16.43
N LEU A 178 4.34 -37.21 -16.01
CA LEU A 178 3.99 -36.07 -16.84
C LEU A 178 4.98 -34.93 -16.59
N LEU A 179 5.53 -34.45 -17.69
CA LEU A 179 6.45 -33.28 -17.67
C LEU A 179 5.75 -32.12 -18.39
N LEU A 180 5.93 -30.91 -17.85
CA LEU A 180 5.53 -29.67 -18.53
C LEU A 180 6.76 -28.89 -18.98
N ALA A 181 6.63 -28.17 -20.08
CA ALA A 181 7.68 -27.30 -20.59
C ALA A 181 7.87 -26.09 -19.64
N THR A 182 9.13 -25.71 -19.42
CA THR A 182 9.49 -24.45 -18.79
C THR A 182 9.09 -23.28 -19.68
N ASP A 183 9.03 -22.07 -19.12
CA ASP A 183 8.57 -20.87 -19.84
C ASP A 183 9.47 -20.49 -21.03
N ASP A 184 10.75 -20.83 -20.97
CA ASP A 184 11.73 -20.65 -22.04
C ASP A 184 11.72 -21.80 -23.07
N GLU A 185 10.86 -22.83 -22.90
CA GLU A 185 10.74 -24.03 -23.74
C GLU A 185 12.05 -24.82 -23.94
N THR A 186 13.03 -24.61 -23.08
CA THR A 186 14.35 -25.30 -23.21
C THR A 186 14.40 -26.59 -22.42
N GLU A 187 13.57 -26.73 -21.38
CA GLU A 187 13.54 -27.89 -20.51
C GLU A 187 12.10 -28.38 -20.26
N LEU A 188 11.98 -29.63 -19.84
CA LEU A 188 10.75 -30.24 -19.34
C LEU A 188 10.94 -30.55 -17.86
N GLU A 189 10.01 -30.15 -17.02
CA GLU A 189 10.01 -30.38 -15.57
C GLU A 189 8.94 -31.40 -15.17
N VAL A 190 9.31 -32.35 -14.29
CA VAL A 190 8.34 -33.34 -13.78
C VAL A 190 7.34 -32.66 -12.87
N ARG A 191 6.05 -32.68 -13.26
CA ARG A 191 4.96 -32.09 -12.48
C ARG A 191 4.07 -33.12 -11.79
N ALA A 192 3.93 -34.32 -12.36
CA ALA A 192 3.23 -35.42 -11.74
C ALA A 192 3.87 -36.76 -12.08
N SER A 193 3.81 -37.72 -11.17
CA SER A 193 4.26 -39.08 -11.39
C SER A 193 3.58 -40.09 -10.46
N THR A 194 3.52 -41.34 -10.88
CA THR A 194 3.04 -42.44 -10.06
C THR A 194 3.95 -43.64 -10.27
N GLY A 195 4.17 -44.48 -9.24
CA GLY A 195 5.04 -45.65 -9.33
C GLY A 195 6.53 -45.36 -9.36
N LEU A 196 6.97 -44.09 -9.19
CA LEU A 196 8.39 -43.71 -9.13
C LEU A 196 8.81 -43.42 -7.68
N PRO A 197 10.10 -43.62 -7.29
CA PRO A 197 10.59 -43.29 -5.95
C PRO A 197 10.51 -41.77 -5.67
N SER A 198 9.99 -41.38 -4.51
CA SER A 198 9.68 -39.99 -4.14
C SER A 198 10.89 -39.02 -4.15
N ALA A 199 12.09 -39.52 -3.93
CA ALA A 199 13.33 -38.71 -3.94
C ALA A 199 13.71 -38.18 -5.35
N ARG A 200 13.13 -38.72 -6.42
CA ARG A 200 13.39 -38.32 -7.81
C ARG A 200 12.18 -37.66 -8.49
N GLN A 201 11.08 -37.53 -7.79
CA GLN A 201 9.81 -37.07 -8.36
C GLN A 201 9.68 -35.57 -8.44
N ARG A 202 10.38 -34.81 -7.59
CA ARG A 202 10.26 -33.34 -7.56
C ARG A 202 11.52 -32.71 -8.16
N PHE A 203 11.31 -31.89 -9.22
CA PHE A 203 12.31 -31.00 -9.84
C PHE A 203 13.36 -31.65 -10.73
N ALA A 204 13.17 -32.87 -11.24
CA ALA A 204 14.02 -33.36 -12.33
C ALA A 204 13.68 -32.60 -13.62
N ARG A 205 14.65 -31.83 -14.13
CA ARG A 205 14.55 -31.12 -15.40
C ARG A 205 15.23 -31.94 -16.49
N VAL A 206 14.61 -32.00 -17.65
CA VAL A 206 15.10 -32.72 -18.81
C VAL A 206 15.15 -31.75 -20.00
N PRO A 207 16.30 -31.54 -20.64
CA PRO A 207 16.40 -30.66 -21.80
C PRO A 207 15.49 -31.14 -22.95
N VAL A 208 14.81 -30.21 -23.61
CA VAL A 208 13.96 -30.49 -24.77
C VAL A 208 14.79 -30.93 -25.97
N GLU A 209 16.03 -30.44 -26.11
CA GLU A 209 16.98 -30.77 -27.18
C GLU A 209 18.15 -31.61 -26.64
N ALA A 210 17.92 -32.90 -26.40
CA ALA A 210 19.01 -33.86 -26.23
C ALA A 210 19.10 -34.70 -27.47
N GLY A 211 20.25 -34.72 -28.17
CA GLY A 211 20.50 -35.26 -29.49
C GLY A 211 20.03 -36.68 -29.77
N PRO A 212 20.26 -37.24 -30.97
CA PRO A 212 19.61 -38.48 -31.46
C PRO A 212 19.80 -39.65 -30.49
N GLY A 213 18.70 -40.20 -29.97
CA GLY A 213 18.63 -41.33 -29.04
C GLY A 213 18.49 -40.97 -27.56
N ARG A 214 18.50 -39.71 -27.18
CA ARG A 214 18.14 -39.22 -25.84
C ARG A 214 16.84 -38.44 -25.97
N TYR A 215 15.94 -38.48 -25.07
CA TYR A 215 14.67 -37.71 -25.02
C TYR A 215 14.39 -36.76 -26.21
N GLY A 216 15.24 -36.86 -27.20
CA GLY A 216 15.46 -35.97 -28.34
C GLY A 216 14.37 -35.92 -29.35
N SER A 217 13.24 -36.52 -29.07
CA SER A 217 12.01 -36.19 -29.76
C SER A 217 10.85 -36.12 -28.78
N ALA A 218 10.99 -35.27 -27.74
CA ALA A 218 9.82 -34.84 -26.97
C ALA A 218 8.72 -34.29 -27.89
N ARG A 219 8.98 -34.12 -29.18
CA ARG A 219 8.06 -33.64 -30.22
C ARG A 219 7.35 -34.80 -30.98
N MET A 220 7.74 -36.07 -30.77
CA MET A 220 7.16 -37.24 -31.47
C MET A 220 6.95 -38.40 -30.47
N PRO A 221 5.93 -39.26 -30.66
CA PRO A 221 5.80 -40.49 -29.91
C PRO A 221 7.08 -41.34 -30.01
N ALA A 222 7.52 -41.88 -28.90
CA ALA A 222 8.70 -42.76 -28.85
C ALA A 222 8.42 -43.98 -27.98
N VAL A 223 8.88 -45.15 -28.44
CA VAL A 223 8.85 -46.41 -27.71
C VAL A 223 10.28 -46.88 -27.52
N HIS A 224 10.65 -47.23 -26.32
CA HIS A 224 11.93 -47.86 -26.00
C HIS A 224 11.66 -49.25 -25.44
N ASP A 225 12.04 -50.26 -26.21
CA ASP A 225 11.80 -51.68 -25.89
C ASP A 225 12.61 -52.17 -24.70
N ASP A 226 13.85 -51.71 -24.56
CA ASP A 226 14.72 -52.03 -23.42
C ASP A 226 15.65 -50.86 -23.06
N LEU A 227 15.38 -50.19 -21.94
CA LEU A 227 16.19 -49.07 -21.42
C LEU A 227 17.58 -49.53 -20.98
N ALA A 228 17.79 -50.83 -20.70
CA ALA A 228 19.11 -51.34 -20.38
C ALA A 228 20.01 -51.37 -21.61
N ALA A 229 19.45 -51.48 -22.84
CA ALA A 229 20.20 -51.44 -24.09
C ALA A 229 20.60 -50.00 -24.51
N VAL A 230 19.88 -48.97 -23.98
CA VAL A 230 20.16 -47.57 -24.29
C VAL A 230 20.25 -46.76 -22.97
N PRO A 231 21.34 -46.90 -22.20
CA PRO A 231 21.49 -46.20 -20.93
C PRO A 231 21.39 -44.68 -21.09
N GLY A 232 20.48 -44.05 -20.28
CA GLY A 232 20.27 -42.61 -20.30
C GLY A 232 19.31 -42.10 -21.38
N ALA A 233 18.61 -43.01 -22.11
CA ALA A 233 17.55 -42.60 -23.03
C ALA A 233 16.43 -41.82 -22.33
N VAL A 234 16.11 -42.18 -21.07
CA VAL A 234 15.13 -41.51 -20.22
C VAL A 234 15.79 -41.30 -18.84
N PRO A 235 16.48 -40.16 -18.58
CA PRO A 235 17.24 -39.93 -17.35
C PRO A 235 16.38 -40.11 -16.08
N LEU A 236 15.11 -39.75 -16.13
CA LEU A 236 14.15 -39.88 -15.04
C LEU A 236 14.00 -41.32 -14.55
N LEU A 237 14.10 -42.29 -15.46
CA LEU A 237 13.91 -43.71 -15.17
C LEU A 237 15.21 -44.46 -14.84
N SER A 238 16.36 -43.77 -14.88
CA SER A 238 17.67 -44.38 -14.59
C SER A 238 17.74 -44.91 -13.15
N GLY A 239 17.98 -46.25 -13.00
CA GLY A 239 18.08 -46.90 -11.70
C GLY A 239 16.73 -47.13 -10.98
N THR A 240 15.61 -47.03 -11.69
CA THR A 240 14.26 -47.31 -11.13
C THR A 240 13.81 -48.78 -11.35
N GLY A 241 14.56 -49.57 -12.13
CA GLY A 241 14.15 -50.95 -12.51
C GLY A 241 13.29 -51.02 -13.76
N MET A 242 12.83 -49.88 -14.27
CA MET A 242 11.99 -49.82 -15.50
C MET A 242 12.83 -50.25 -16.73
N ARG A 243 12.28 -51.09 -17.58
CA ARG A 243 12.96 -51.60 -18.76
C ARG A 243 12.34 -51.14 -20.07
N SER A 244 11.05 -50.94 -20.15
CA SER A 244 10.42 -50.35 -21.35
C SER A 244 9.65 -49.09 -21.01
N VAL A 245 9.56 -48.19 -21.98
CA VAL A 245 8.82 -46.94 -21.83
C VAL A 245 8.19 -46.48 -23.15
N VAL A 246 7.03 -45.91 -23.07
CA VAL A 246 6.39 -45.17 -24.14
C VAL A 246 6.22 -43.73 -23.70
N THR A 247 6.60 -42.79 -24.55
CA THR A 247 6.45 -41.35 -24.30
C THR A 247 5.78 -40.69 -25.48
N VAL A 248 4.90 -39.72 -25.18
CA VAL A 248 4.16 -38.94 -26.18
C VAL A 248 4.18 -37.46 -25.84
N PRO A 249 4.28 -36.58 -26.85
CA PRO A 249 4.21 -35.14 -26.62
C PRO A 249 2.79 -34.70 -26.28
N LEU A 250 2.69 -33.71 -25.39
CA LEU A 250 1.52 -32.85 -25.22
C LEU A 250 1.70 -31.62 -26.09
N LYS A 251 0.80 -31.39 -27.05
CA LYS A 251 0.89 -30.26 -27.98
C LYS A 251 -0.42 -29.47 -28.01
N VAL A 252 -0.30 -28.16 -28.01
CA VAL A 252 -1.41 -27.24 -28.25
C VAL A 252 -1.02 -26.34 -29.43
N GLU A 253 -1.82 -26.29 -30.45
CA GLU A 253 -1.56 -25.53 -31.70
C GLU A 253 -0.17 -25.77 -32.32
N GLY A 254 0.35 -26.99 -32.19
CA GLY A 254 1.69 -27.35 -32.70
C GLY A 254 2.86 -27.01 -31.77
N ARG A 255 2.63 -26.28 -30.70
CA ARG A 255 3.60 -25.97 -29.66
C ARG A 255 3.70 -27.10 -28.64
N LEU A 256 4.93 -27.45 -28.23
CA LEU A 256 5.14 -28.44 -27.19
C LEU A 256 4.86 -27.83 -25.83
N THR A 257 3.86 -28.34 -25.12
CA THR A 257 3.48 -27.90 -23.75
C THR A 257 3.94 -28.88 -22.68
N GLY A 258 4.27 -30.13 -23.09
CA GLY A 258 4.72 -31.15 -22.16
C GLY A 258 4.96 -32.51 -22.81
N SER A 259 5.17 -33.53 -21.99
CA SER A 259 5.30 -34.94 -22.39
C SER A 259 4.65 -35.85 -21.35
N LEU A 260 3.96 -36.87 -21.80
CA LEU A 260 3.36 -37.92 -20.98
C LEU A 260 4.07 -39.24 -21.25
N GLY A 261 4.49 -39.97 -20.21
CA GLY A 261 5.17 -41.24 -20.34
C GLY A 261 4.58 -42.32 -19.44
N VAL A 262 4.61 -43.58 -19.92
CA VAL A 262 4.28 -44.75 -19.12
C VAL A 262 5.40 -45.79 -19.29
N ALA A 263 5.86 -46.34 -18.16
CA ALA A 263 6.97 -47.30 -18.15
C ALA A 263 6.61 -48.60 -17.44
N ALA A 264 7.32 -49.66 -17.81
CA ALA A 264 7.15 -51.00 -17.25
C ALA A 264 8.51 -51.65 -16.92
N GLU A 265 8.51 -52.51 -15.89
CA GLU A 265 9.67 -53.33 -15.50
C GLU A 265 9.95 -54.44 -16.54
N ALA A 266 8.95 -54.85 -17.33
CA ALA A 266 9.10 -55.80 -18.43
C ALA A 266 9.69 -55.13 -19.67
N ALA A 267 10.69 -55.75 -20.31
CA ALA A 267 11.19 -55.32 -21.60
C ALA A 267 10.14 -55.59 -22.72
N SER A 268 10.16 -54.72 -23.75
CA SER A 268 9.29 -54.84 -24.92
C SER A 268 7.80 -54.90 -24.57
N ARG A 269 7.39 -54.22 -23.52
CA ARG A 269 5.98 -54.18 -23.07
C ARG A 269 5.11 -53.37 -24.00
N TYR A 270 5.65 -52.33 -24.63
CA TYR A 270 4.91 -51.37 -25.43
C TYR A 270 5.24 -51.50 -26.91
N SER A 271 4.23 -51.35 -27.73
CA SER A 271 4.30 -51.32 -29.19
C SER A 271 3.92 -49.92 -29.72
N ASN A 272 4.06 -49.74 -31.04
CA ASN A 272 3.58 -48.51 -31.69
C ASN A 272 2.05 -48.31 -31.55
N GLU A 273 1.30 -49.38 -31.33
CA GLU A 273 -0.16 -49.29 -31.13
C GLU A 273 -0.46 -48.63 -29.77
N GLU A 274 0.24 -49.04 -28.70
CA GLU A 274 0.10 -48.40 -27.38
C GLU A 274 0.58 -46.96 -27.43
N ALA A 275 1.64 -46.64 -28.18
CA ALA A 275 2.09 -45.26 -28.38
C ALA A 275 1.01 -44.41 -29.06
N LEU A 276 0.34 -44.93 -30.07
CA LEU A 276 -0.78 -44.23 -30.73
C LEU A 276 -1.98 -44.03 -29.80
N ARG A 277 -2.33 -45.03 -28.97
CA ARG A 277 -3.40 -44.92 -27.98
C ARG A 277 -3.06 -43.84 -26.95
N LEU A 278 -1.84 -43.82 -26.43
CA LEU A 278 -1.38 -42.82 -25.48
C LEU A 278 -1.34 -41.42 -26.13
N GLN A 279 -0.89 -41.30 -27.39
CA GLN A 279 -0.89 -40.03 -28.13
C GLN A 279 -2.30 -39.46 -28.30
N PHE A 280 -3.27 -40.32 -28.65
CA PHE A 280 -4.65 -39.89 -28.80
C PHE A 280 -5.25 -39.37 -27.49
N ALA A 281 -4.91 -40.00 -26.35
CA ALA A 281 -5.29 -39.52 -25.05
C ALA A 281 -4.56 -38.19 -24.71
N ALA A 282 -3.26 -38.10 -25.00
CA ALA A 282 -2.44 -36.90 -24.78
C ALA A 282 -2.96 -35.69 -25.56
N ASP A 283 -3.36 -35.85 -26.82
CA ASP A 283 -3.91 -34.75 -27.64
C ASP A 283 -5.23 -34.21 -27.07
N ARG A 284 -6.05 -35.07 -26.45
CA ARG A 284 -7.31 -34.65 -25.84
C ARG A 284 -7.13 -33.92 -24.52
N ILE A 285 -6.12 -34.30 -23.74
CA ILE A 285 -5.86 -33.68 -22.43
C ILE A 285 -4.92 -32.46 -22.52
N ALA A 286 -4.13 -32.34 -23.59
CA ALA A 286 -3.16 -31.26 -23.74
C ALA A 286 -3.80 -29.85 -23.57
N LEU A 287 -4.96 -29.66 -24.20
CA LEU A 287 -5.69 -28.39 -24.10
C LEU A 287 -6.22 -28.16 -22.68
N ALA A 288 -6.70 -29.19 -21.97
CA ALA A 288 -7.18 -29.07 -20.60
C ALA A 288 -6.02 -28.74 -19.63
N VAL A 289 -4.87 -29.39 -19.81
CA VAL A 289 -3.65 -29.12 -19.03
C VAL A 289 -3.14 -27.70 -19.25
N GLU A 290 -3.07 -27.25 -20.51
CA GLU A 290 -2.62 -25.90 -20.84
C GLU A 290 -3.60 -24.85 -20.33
N SER A 291 -4.91 -25.09 -20.46
CA SER A 291 -5.93 -24.18 -19.90
C SER A 291 -5.84 -24.08 -18.38
N ALA A 292 -5.63 -25.19 -17.68
CA ALA A 292 -5.45 -25.17 -16.22
C ALA A 292 -4.16 -24.46 -15.80
N ARG A 293 -3.04 -24.67 -16.54
CA ARG A 293 -1.77 -23.96 -16.34
C ARG A 293 -1.92 -22.45 -16.52
N LEU A 294 -2.56 -22.03 -17.60
CA LEU A 294 -2.80 -20.62 -17.86
C LEU A 294 -3.71 -20.00 -16.80
N GLY A 295 -4.72 -20.74 -16.35
CA GLY A 295 -5.60 -20.31 -15.26
C GLY A 295 -4.88 -20.16 -13.92
N GLU A 296 -3.92 -21.05 -13.62
CA GLU A 296 -3.07 -20.95 -12.43
C GLU A 296 -2.15 -19.72 -12.52
N LEU A 297 -1.47 -19.54 -13.65
CA LEU A 297 -0.60 -18.36 -13.87
C LEU A 297 -1.38 -17.05 -13.76
N GLU A 298 -2.60 -17.00 -14.32
CA GLU A 298 -3.43 -15.80 -14.22
C GLU A 298 -3.88 -15.52 -12.78
N ARG A 299 -4.20 -16.55 -12.00
CA ARG A 299 -4.54 -16.40 -10.57
C ARG A 299 -3.35 -15.91 -9.76
N LEU A 300 -2.17 -16.50 -9.95
CA LEU A 300 -0.95 -16.06 -9.30
C LEU A 300 -0.66 -14.59 -9.63
N ARG A 301 -0.76 -14.23 -10.93
CA ARG A 301 -0.56 -12.85 -11.37
C ARG A 301 -1.58 -11.87 -10.76
N ARG A 302 -2.86 -12.25 -10.70
CA ARG A 302 -3.89 -11.41 -10.05
C ARG A 302 -3.64 -11.28 -8.55
N GLY A 303 -3.28 -12.36 -7.87
CA GLY A 303 -2.90 -12.34 -6.46
C GLY A 303 -1.72 -11.42 -6.21
N SER A 304 -0.67 -11.49 -7.03
CA SER A 304 0.51 -10.62 -6.96
C SER A 304 0.16 -9.15 -7.17
N LEU A 305 -0.68 -8.84 -8.18
CA LEU A 305 -1.12 -7.48 -8.44
C LEU A 305 -1.97 -6.91 -7.29
N SER A 306 -2.92 -7.70 -6.76
CA SER A 306 -3.74 -7.30 -5.60
C SER A 306 -2.89 -7.01 -4.38
N PHE A 307 -1.92 -7.89 -4.08
CA PHE A 307 -0.96 -7.70 -3.00
C PHE A 307 -0.16 -6.41 -3.17
N LEU A 308 0.35 -6.12 -4.38
CA LEU A 308 1.14 -4.91 -4.64
C LEU A 308 0.30 -3.63 -4.56
N VAL A 309 -0.98 -3.66 -4.90
CA VAL A 309 -1.89 -2.52 -4.72
C VAL A 309 -2.11 -2.26 -3.25
N GLU A 310 -2.48 -3.28 -2.48
CA GLU A 310 -2.66 -3.17 -1.03
C GLU A 310 -1.39 -2.69 -0.32
N ALA A 311 -0.23 -3.25 -0.72
CA ALA A 311 1.08 -2.82 -0.25
C ALA A 311 1.34 -1.34 -0.50
N SER A 312 0.99 -0.85 -1.70
CA SER A 312 1.18 0.55 -2.05
C SER A 312 0.31 1.47 -1.22
N ASP A 313 -0.96 1.13 -1.04
CA ASP A 313 -1.92 1.93 -0.27
C ASP A 313 -1.51 2.01 1.20
N LEU A 314 -1.12 0.89 1.80
CA LEU A 314 -0.66 0.85 3.19
C LEU A 314 0.64 1.64 3.39
N LEU A 315 1.63 1.45 2.50
CA LEU A 315 2.92 2.15 2.60
C LEU A 315 2.80 3.64 2.30
N ALA A 316 1.89 4.05 1.42
CA ALA A 316 1.65 5.47 1.12
C ALA A 316 0.93 6.21 2.25
N GLY A 317 0.19 5.48 3.09
CA GLY A 317 -0.58 6.04 4.21
C GLY A 317 0.25 6.40 5.44
N THR A 318 1.54 6.08 5.49
CA THR A 318 2.41 6.38 6.64
C THR A 318 3.58 7.29 6.26
N LEU A 319 3.86 8.26 7.14
CA LEU A 319 5.02 9.14 7.07
C LEU A 319 6.00 8.89 8.24
N ASP A 320 5.72 7.88 9.05
CA ASP A 320 6.58 7.42 10.13
C ASP A 320 7.49 6.29 9.64
N ARG A 321 8.79 6.43 9.92
CA ARG A 321 9.81 5.47 9.48
C ARG A 321 9.64 4.09 10.12
N ASP A 322 9.42 4.05 11.43
CA ASP A 322 9.36 2.80 12.18
C ASP A 322 8.08 2.05 11.84
N GLN A 323 6.98 2.77 11.66
CA GLN A 323 5.72 2.22 11.17
C GLN A 323 5.86 1.67 9.74
N THR A 324 6.56 2.39 8.85
CA THR A 324 6.83 1.91 7.48
C THR A 324 7.64 0.61 7.48
N LEU A 325 8.68 0.51 8.35
CA LEU A 325 9.48 -0.71 8.50
C LEU A 325 8.63 -1.89 9.00
N ALA A 326 7.78 -1.65 10.00
CA ALA A 326 6.90 -2.67 10.56
C ALA A 326 5.88 -3.16 9.53
N LEU A 327 5.23 -2.25 8.79
CA LEU A 327 4.27 -2.59 7.72
C LEU A 327 4.94 -3.40 6.62
N MET A 328 6.11 -2.98 6.14
CA MET A 328 6.87 -3.72 5.13
C MET A 328 7.18 -5.15 5.60
N ALA A 329 7.63 -5.31 6.85
CA ALA A 329 7.93 -6.61 7.41
C ALA A 329 6.67 -7.49 7.54
N GLN A 330 5.56 -6.94 8.03
CA GLN A 330 4.28 -7.64 8.14
C GLN A 330 3.71 -8.10 6.80
N MET A 331 3.89 -7.30 5.75
CA MET A 331 3.49 -7.68 4.41
C MET A 331 4.38 -8.78 3.81
N THR A 332 5.63 -8.84 4.26
CA THR A 332 6.58 -9.85 3.82
C THR A 332 6.30 -11.22 4.44
N ILE A 333 5.92 -11.26 5.72
CA ILE A 333 5.71 -12.49 6.50
C ILE A 333 4.20 -12.71 6.71
N PRO A 334 3.67 -13.93 6.50
CA PRO A 334 4.33 -15.14 6.00
C PRO A 334 4.32 -15.25 4.46
N THR A 335 3.79 -14.27 3.76
CA THR A 335 3.45 -14.35 2.32
C THR A 335 4.65 -14.66 1.41
N LEU A 336 5.78 -13.99 1.65
CA LEU A 336 6.97 -14.09 0.80
C LEU A 336 8.07 -14.93 1.44
N ALA A 337 8.20 -14.90 2.76
CA ALA A 337 9.27 -15.54 3.50
C ALA A 337 8.82 -15.98 4.90
N THR A 338 9.61 -16.82 5.56
CA THR A 338 9.39 -17.25 6.95
C THR A 338 9.93 -16.23 7.94
N TRP A 339 11.00 -15.54 7.57
CA TRP A 339 11.54 -14.43 8.35
C TRP A 339 12.07 -13.32 7.45
N CYS A 340 12.11 -12.11 7.99
CA CYS A 340 12.74 -10.99 7.32
C CYS A 340 13.53 -10.12 8.31
N ALA A 341 14.51 -9.40 7.76
CA ALA A 341 15.24 -8.37 8.48
C ALA A 341 15.48 -7.17 7.57
N VAL A 342 15.40 -5.98 8.15
CA VAL A 342 15.62 -4.73 7.43
C VAL A 342 16.84 -4.06 7.99
N TYR A 343 17.78 -3.80 7.11
CA TYR A 343 18.97 -2.99 7.39
C TYR A 343 18.77 -1.63 6.76
N THR A 344 19.04 -0.57 7.49
CA THR A 344 18.95 0.80 6.99
C THR A 344 20.31 1.49 7.06
N ILE A 345 20.49 2.50 6.24
CA ILE A 345 21.71 3.28 6.12
C ILE A 345 21.38 4.72 6.52
N ALA A 346 22.06 5.24 7.56
CA ALA A 346 21.81 6.60 8.03
C ALA A 346 22.34 7.63 7.04
N ASP A 347 23.59 7.47 6.62
CA ASP A 347 24.28 8.32 5.64
C ASP A 347 25.05 7.47 4.64
N GLN A 348 25.34 8.01 3.44
CA GLN A 348 26.08 7.27 2.40
C GLN A 348 27.46 6.74 2.83
N ALA A 349 28.03 7.32 3.88
CA ALA A 349 29.30 6.93 4.47
C ALA A 349 29.17 6.00 5.68
N SER A 350 27.93 5.68 6.10
CA SER A 350 27.67 4.86 7.28
C SER A 350 27.45 3.41 6.91
N ASP A 351 27.92 2.49 7.76
CA ASP A 351 27.62 1.08 7.62
C ASP A 351 26.14 0.80 7.85
N PRO A 352 25.54 -0.17 7.14
CA PRO A 352 24.18 -0.58 7.38
C PRO A 352 23.98 -1.11 8.81
N TYR A 353 22.89 -0.77 9.45
CA TYR A 353 22.54 -1.30 10.76
C TYR A 353 21.16 -1.98 10.74
N LEU A 354 21.02 -3.00 11.58
CA LEU A 354 19.78 -3.79 11.71
C LEU A 354 18.70 -2.94 12.38
N SER A 355 17.67 -2.59 11.63
CA SER A 355 16.58 -1.72 12.08
C SER A 355 15.33 -2.50 12.49
N TYR A 356 15.01 -3.58 11.78
CA TYR A 356 13.80 -4.35 12.07
C TYR A 356 14.01 -5.83 11.79
N VAL A 357 13.34 -6.69 12.56
CA VAL A 357 13.37 -8.16 12.41
C VAL A 357 11.98 -8.69 12.68
N LEU A 358 11.50 -9.60 11.83
CA LEU A 358 10.25 -10.32 12.01
C LEU A 358 10.45 -11.79 11.62
N HIS A 359 9.74 -12.68 12.29
CA HIS A 359 9.68 -14.10 12.03
C HIS A 359 8.22 -14.56 12.15
N GLU A 360 7.81 -15.57 11.39
CA GLU A 360 6.46 -16.16 11.45
C GLU A 360 6.14 -16.70 12.87
N ASP A 361 7.14 -17.29 13.53
CA ASP A 361 7.09 -17.70 14.94
C ASP A 361 7.71 -16.59 15.80
N GLU A 362 6.87 -15.93 16.61
CA GLU A 362 7.28 -14.83 17.47
C GLU A 362 8.36 -15.22 18.49
N ASP A 363 8.37 -16.47 18.96
CA ASP A 363 9.33 -16.98 19.93
C ASP A 363 10.77 -17.02 19.38
N LEU A 364 10.92 -16.99 18.06
CA LEU A 364 12.22 -17.01 17.38
C LEU A 364 12.80 -15.63 17.05
N ILE A 365 12.02 -14.56 17.21
CA ILE A 365 12.44 -13.18 16.84
C ILE A 365 13.69 -12.75 17.60
N ASP A 366 13.73 -12.95 18.91
CA ASP A 366 14.88 -12.54 19.74
C ASP A 366 16.12 -13.35 19.40
N GLY A 367 15.98 -14.66 19.14
CA GLY A 367 17.06 -15.53 18.69
C GLY A 367 17.62 -15.13 17.35
N LEU A 368 16.74 -14.81 16.39
CA LEU A 368 17.08 -14.34 15.06
C LEU A 368 17.81 -12.98 15.12
N LYS A 369 17.27 -12.02 15.88
CA LYS A 369 17.89 -10.72 16.10
C LYS A 369 19.28 -10.83 16.72
N ALA A 370 19.43 -11.69 17.73
CA ALA A 370 20.72 -11.95 18.38
C ALA A 370 21.73 -12.61 17.44
N LEU A 371 21.28 -13.47 16.50
CA LEU A 371 22.12 -14.07 15.48
C LEU A 371 22.56 -13.03 14.45
N LEU A 372 21.63 -12.29 13.87
CA LEU A 372 21.88 -11.29 12.83
C LEU A 372 22.78 -10.15 13.32
N SER A 373 22.67 -9.76 14.60
CA SER A 373 23.53 -8.73 15.20
C SER A 373 24.99 -9.14 15.35
N LYS A 374 25.33 -10.43 15.20
CA LYS A 374 26.69 -10.98 15.32
C LYS A 374 27.37 -11.23 13.99
N ILE A 375 26.69 -11.05 12.90
CA ILE A 375 27.22 -11.21 11.54
C ILE A 375 27.33 -9.85 10.87
N ALA A 376 28.27 -9.73 9.92
CA ALA A 376 28.38 -8.52 9.13
C ALA A 376 27.08 -8.30 8.35
N PRO A 377 26.56 -7.06 8.29
CA PRO A 377 25.42 -6.75 7.47
C PRO A 377 25.72 -7.05 5.99
N PRO A 378 24.67 -7.29 5.17
CA PRO A 378 24.89 -7.46 3.73
C PRO A 378 25.44 -6.18 3.11
N GLU A 379 26.30 -6.34 2.09
CA GLU A 379 26.87 -5.20 1.38
C GLU A 379 25.78 -4.43 0.62
N PRO A 380 25.77 -3.09 0.69
CA PRO A 380 24.84 -2.27 -0.08
C PRO A 380 25.14 -2.40 -1.59
N ILE A 381 24.13 -2.85 -2.35
CA ILE A 381 24.29 -3.05 -3.79
C ILE A 381 23.34 -2.11 -4.51
N PRO A 382 23.82 -1.23 -5.40
CA PRO A 382 22.98 -0.24 -6.08
C PRO A 382 22.14 -0.81 -7.23
N THR A 383 22.42 -2.06 -7.65
CA THR A 383 21.69 -2.69 -8.77
C THR A 383 20.45 -3.42 -8.26
N PRO A 384 19.27 -3.24 -8.92
CA PRO A 384 18.10 -4.03 -8.64
C PRO A 384 18.36 -5.54 -8.78
N GLY A 385 17.62 -6.35 -8.04
CA GLY A 385 17.65 -7.80 -8.11
C GLY A 385 17.97 -8.45 -6.76
N ALA A 386 17.32 -9.60 -6.51
CA ALA A 386 17.54 -10.41 -5.35
C ALA A 386 18.92 -11.10 -5.43
N ARG A 387 19.64 -11.15 -4.31
CA ARG A 387 20.94 -11.82 -4.21
C ARG A 387 21.00 -12.77 -3.04
N VAL A 388 21.57 -13.94 -3.25
CA VAL A 388 21.77 -14.92 -2.18
C VAL A 388 22.79 -14.40 -1.16
N TRP A 389 22.45 -14.53 0.13
CA TRP A 389 23.29 -14.16 1.24
C TRP A 389 23.52 -15.37 2.15
N THR A 390 24.70 -15.95 2.12
CA THR A 390 25.03 -17.20 2.81
C THR A 390 25.39 -17.01 4.29
N ALA A 391 25.73 -15.80 4.72
CA ALA A 391 26.22 -15.54 6.09
C ALA A 391 25.26 -15.96 7.20
N PRO A 392 23.93 -15.79 7.11
CA PRO A 392 22.98 -16.28 8.11
C PRO A 392 23.00 -17.81 8.25
N ALA A 393 22.94 -18.54 7.14
CA ALA A 393 22.99 -20.00 7.12
C ALA A 393 24.31 -20.54 7.69
N GLU A 394 25.44 -19.95 7.33
CA GLU A 394 26.75 -20.31 7.88
C GLU A 394 26.85 -20.02 9.38
N ALA A 395 26.32 -18.88 9.84
CA ALA A 395 26.29 -18.53 11.26
C ALA A 395 25.38 -19.48 12.06
N ALA A 396 24.20 -19.80 11.50
CA ALA A 396 23.26 -20.77 12.07
C ALA A 396 23.89 -22.17 12.19
N HIS A 397 24.57 -22.64 11.14
CA HIS A 397 25.28 -23.91 11.13
C HIS A 397 26.38 -23.95 12.19
N ARG A 398 27.21 -22.89 12.28
CA ARG A 398 28.24 -22.77 13.33
C ARG A 398 27.65 -22.76 14.74
N ALA A 399 26.52 -22.09 14.94
CA ALA A 399 25.83 -22.07 16.24
C ALA A 399 25.30 -23.45 16.63
N ALA A 400 24.67 -24.16 15.69
CA ALA A 400 24.16 -25.52 15.88
C ALA A 400 25.30 -26.51 16.21
N LEU A 401 26.41 -26.45 15.49
CA LEU A 401 27.61 -27.28 15.77
C LEU A 401 28.17 -27.03 17.17
N ARG A 402 28.35 -25.78 17.59
CA ARG A 402 28.80 -25.44 18.94
C ARG A 402 27.85 -25.96 20.02
N THR A 403 26.56 -25.88 19.80
CA THR A 403 25.55 -26.39 20.73
C THR A 403 25.60 -27.91 20.83
N SER A 404 25.71 -28.60 19.70
CA SER A 404 25.87 -30.06 19.65
C SER A 404 27.19 -30.53 20.30
N MET A 405 28.28 -29.82 20.07
CA MET A 405 29.57 -30.12 20.72
C MET A 405 29.48 -29.94 22.25
N ARG A 406 28.78 -28.90 22.72
CA ARG A 406 28.54 -28.70 24.18
C ARG A 406 27.68 -29.80 24.78
N SER A 407 26.62 -30.23 24.10
CA SER A 407 25.74 -31.32 24.56
C SER A 407 26.47 -32.68 24.66
N LEU A 408 27.54 -32.85 23.85
CA LEU A 408 28.41 -34.04 23.89
C LEU A 408 29.58 -33.92 24.91
N GLY A 409 29.65 -32.82 25.68
CA GLY A 409 30.71 -32.60 26.65
C GLY A 409 32.06 -32.22 26.04
N LEU A 410 32.09 -31.83 24.77
CA LEU A 410 33.28 -31.48 24.01
C LEU A 410 33.56 -29.94 23.95
N GLY A 411 33.11 -29.20 24.95
CA GLY A 411 33.27 -27.75 25.04
C GLY A 411 33.19 -27.22 26.48
N GLU A 412 33.44 -25.90 26.66
CA GLU A 412 33.34 -25.29 28.02
C GLU A 412 31.95 -25.49 28.65
N PRO A 413 31.86 -25.73 29.96
CA PRO A 413 30.57 -26.01 30.62
C PRO A 413 29.62 -24.87 30.52
N ALA A 414 28.43 -25.11 29.94
CA ALA A 414 27.36 -24.15 29.84
C ALA A 414 26.58 -24.06 31.18
N THR A 415 26.52 -22.88 31.75
CA THR A 415 25.78 -22.60 33.00
C THR A 415 24.28 -22.37 32.80
N VAL A 416 23.72 -22.51 31.58
CA VAL A 416 22.28 -22.27 31.35
C VAL A 416 21.70 -23.31 30.36
N SER A 417 20.84 -24.18 30.88
CA SER A 417 20.16 -25.22 30.10
C SER A 417 18.93 -24.72 29.28
N SER A 418 18.46 -23.49 29.47
CA SER A 418 17.25 -22.97 28.81
C SER A 418 17.50 -22.36 27.39
N GLY A 419 18.76 -22.17 27.00
CA GLY A 419 19.09 -21.55 25.71
C GLY A 419 19.39 -22.55 24.57
N ILE A 420 19.50 -23.84 24.85
CA ILE A 420 19.94 -24.84 23.85
C ILE A 420 18.81 -25.12 22.83
N GLY A 421 17.58 -25.25 23.28
CA GLY A 421 16.43 -25.52 22.41
C GLY A 421 16.14 -24.35 21.45
N THR A 422 16.14 -23.13 21.96
CA THR A 422 15.94 -21.91 21.17
C THR A 422 17.05 -21.70 20.14
N THR A 423 18.32 -21.97 20.49
CA THR A 423 19.44 -21.83 19.55
C THR A 423 19.36 -22.84 18.41
N LEU A 424 18.95 -24.09 18.67
CA LEU A 424 18.77 -25.11 17.63
C LEU A 424 17.57 -24.79 16.74
N ALA A 425 16.46 -24.36 17.32
CA ALA A 425 15.27 -23.93 16.57
C ALA A 425 15.57 -22.73 15.67
N THR A 426 16.25 -21.71 16.20
CA THR A 426 16.70 -20.56 15.40
C THR A 426 17.65 -20.96 14.30
N ALA A 427 18.60 -21.89 14.57
CA ALA A 427 19.54 -22.37 13.57
C ALA A 427 18.84 -23.13 12.43
N SER A 428 17.81 -23.93 12.73
CA SER A 428 17.00 -24.62 11.72
C SER A 428 16.15 -23.65 10.91
N ALA A 429 15.53 -22.68 11.56
CA ALA A 429 14.69 -21.68 10.90
C ALA A 429 15.48 -20.73 9.97
N VAL A 430 16.75 -20.46 10.29
CA VAL A 430 17.61 -19.52 9.55
C VAL A 430 18.60 -20.23 8.61
N GLY A 431 18.73 -21.56 8.74
CA GLY A 431 19.73 -22.36 8.00
C GLY A 431 19.45 -22.57 6.51
N GLY A 432 18.30 -22.10 6.01
CA GLY A 432 17.90 -22.22 4.62
C GLY A 432 18.35 -21.09 3.71
N GLU A 433 17.66 -20.95 2.60
CA GLU A 433 17.97 -19.91 1.62
C GLU A 433 17.65 -18.51 2.17
N THR A 434 18.62 -17.60 2.01
CA THR A 434 18.45 -16.19 2.37
C THR A 434 18.81 -15.33 1.17
N VAL A 435 17.95 -14.37 0.86
CA VAL A 435 18.15 -13.40 -0.22
C VAL A 435 18.13 -11.97 0.33
N VAL A 436 18.87 -11.10 -0.33
CA VAL A 436 18.94 -9.67 -0.03
C VAL A 436 18.43 -8.89 -1.22
N LEU A 437 17.56 -7.94 -0.94
CA LEU A 437 16.96 -7.02 -1.88
C LEU A 437 17.36 -5.59 -1.49
N PRO A 438 17.95 -4.81 -2.39
CA PRO A 438 18.30 -3.43 -2.09
C PRO A 438 17.04 -2.56 -2.02
N LEU A 439 16.99 -1.69 -1.02
CA LEU A 439 16.00 -0.62 -0.92
C LEU A 439 16.54 0.62 -1.61
N VAL A 440 16.17 0.82 -2.87
CA VAL A 440 16.69 1.92 -3.70
C VAL A 440 15.59 2.94 -3.96
N ALA A 441 15.81 4.17 -3.52
CA ALA A 441 14.95 5.31 -3.81
C ALA A 441 15.77 6.43 -4.44
N ARG A 442 15.27 7.05 -5.50
CA ARG A 442 15.92 8.18 -6.20
C ARG A 442 17.41 7.94 -6.51
N ASN A 443 17.71 6.75 -6.98
CA ASN A 443 19.08 6.29 -7.33
C ASN A 443 20.06 6.22 -6.13
N ARG A 444 19.54 6.13 -4.91
CA ARG A 444 20.31 5.98 -3.67
C ARG A 444 19.87 4.70 -2.95
N VAL A 445 20.83 3.92 -2.46
CA VAL A 445 20.54 2.79 -1.55
C VAL A 445 20.29 3.37 -0.16
N ILE A 446 19.10 3.16 0.38
CA ILE A 446 18.70 3.62 1.72
C ILE A 446 18.65 2.49 2.73
N GLY A 447 18.77 1.25 2.27
CA GLY A 447 18.76 0.06 3.10
C GLY A 447 18.72 -1.22 2.30
N MET A 448 18.46 -2.32 2.98
CA MET A 448 18.33 -3.66 2.40
C MET A 448 17.24 -4.41 3.14
N LEU A 449 16.40 -5.11 2.38
CA LEU A 449 15.45 -6.09 2.88
C LEU A 449 16.07 -7.48 2.71
N THR A 450 16.18 -8.23 3.78
CA THR A 450 16.62 -9.62 3.76
C THR A 450 15.44 -10.54 4.03
N LEU A 451 15.31 -11.58 3.22
CA LEU A 451 14.26 -12.58 3.31
C LEU A 451 14.90 -13.95 3.51
N GLY A 452 14.35 -14.76 4.39
CA GLY A 452 14.85 -16.08 4.64
C GLY A 452 13.76 -17.14 4.72
N LYS A 453 14.15 -18.36 4.33
CA LYS A 453 13.35 -19.57 4.41
C LYS A 453 14.06 -20.65 5.23
N PRO A 454 13.33 -21.65 5.77
CA PRO A 454 13.95 -22.80 6.45
C PRO A 454 14.70 -23.68 5.48
N THR A 455 15.51 -24.61 6.01
CA THR A 455 16.50 -25.40 5.24
C THR A 455 15.92 -26.26 4.12
N ASP A 456 14.64 -26.60 4.18
CA ASP A 456 13.93 -27.46 3.23
C ASP A 456 13.12 -26.69 2.19
N GLU A 457 13.14 -25.35 2.24
CA GLU A 457 12.42 -24.48 1.32
C GLU A 457 13.34 -23.60 0.49
N HIS A 458 12.91 -23.29 -0.74
CA HIS A 458 13.59 -22.40 -1.67
C HIS A 458 12.67 -21.28 -2.15
N PHE A 459 13.26 -20.16 -2.55
CA PHE A 459 12.51 -19.10 -3.20
C PHE A 459 12.17 -19.47 -4.64
N ARG A 460 10.90 -19.33 -5.01
CA ARG A 460 10.46 -19.38 -6.40
C ARG A 460 10.73 -18.03 -7.05
N GLN A 461 10.96 -18.03 -8.37
CA GLN A 461 11.27 -16.82 -9.12
C GLN A 461 10.16 -15.77 -9.01
N GLU A 462 8.90 -16.19 -9.04
CA GLU A 462 7.74 -15.31 -8.94
C GLU A 462 7.67 -14.59 -7.58
N ILE A 463 8.07 -15.28 -6.51
CA ILE A 463 8.16 -14.69 -5.17
C ILE A 463 9.28 -13.65 -5.08
N LEU A 464 10.42 -13.92 -5.74
CA LEU A 464 11.54 -12.97 -5.79
C LEU A 464 11.15 -11.70 -6.56
N GLU A 465 10.48 -11.83 -7.70
CA GLU A 465 9.96 -10.69 -8.47
C GLU A 465 8.97 -9.85 -7.67
N LEU A 466 8.05 -10.51 -6.94
CA LEU A 466 7.10 -9.84 -6.07
C LEU A 466 7.81 -9.11 -4.90
N ALA A 467 8.82 -9.74 -4.32
CA ALA A 467 9.65 -9.15 -3.26
C ALA A 467 10.46 -7.95 -3.78
N GLU A 468 10.97 -7.99 -5.01
CA GLU A 468 11.64 -6.87 -5.66
C GLU A 468 10.70 -5.68 -5.88
N ASP A 469 9.47 -5.94 -6.32
CA ASP A 469 8.45 -4.90 -6.48
C ASP A 469 8.06 -4.29 -5.15
N LEU A 470 7.87 -5.10 -4.10
CA LEU A 470 7.62 -4.63 -2.75
C LEU A 470 8.79 -3.78 -2.23
N SER A 471 10.04 -4.24 -2.42
CA SER A 471 11.24 -3.54 -1.96
C SER A 471 11.38 -2.15 -2.59
N ARG A 472 11.05 -2.00 -3.88
CA ARG A 472 11.03 -0.70 -4.56
C ARG A 472 9.99 0.26 -3.98
N ARG A 473 8.78 -0.24 -3.69
CA ARG A 473 7.70 0.57 -3.09
C ARG A 473 8.02 0.97 -1.66
N ALA A 474 8.50 0.01 -0.87
CA ALA A 474 8.93 0.25 0.50
C ALA A 474 10.11 1.24 0.57
N ALA A 475 11.08 1.15 -0.35
CA ALA A 475 12.16 2.12 -0.44
C ALA A 475 11.66 3.53 -0.68
N LEU A 476 10.68 3.71 -1.58
CA LEU A 476 10.10 5.03 -1.85
C LEU A 476 9.35 5.57 -0.62
N ALA A 477 8.57 4.73 0.06
CA ALA A 477 7.85 5.11 1.28
C ALA A 477 8.81 5.52 2.41
N LEU A 478 9.89 4.73 2.63
CA LEU A 478 10.93 5.05 3.62
C LEU A 478 11.66 6.36 3.30
N ASP A 479 11.96 6.62 2.03
CA ASP A 479 12.61 7.88 1.62
C ASP A 479 11.66 9.07 1.81
N ASN A 480 10.37 8.90 1.53
CA ASN A 480 9.36 9.93 1.79
C ASN A 480 9.23 10.21 3.29
N ALA A 481 9.15 9.18 4.13
CA ALA A 481 9.10 9.33 5.59
C ALA A 481 10.36 10.03 6.13
N ARG A 482 11.56 9.69 5.61
CA ARG A 482 12.81 10.37 5.96
C ARG A 482 12.79 11.84 5.59
N LEU A 483 12.43 12.16 4.34
CA LEU A 483 12.37 13.56 3.87
C LEU A 483 11.33 14.37 4.65
N TYR A 484 10.20 13.75 4.99
CA TYR A 484 9.19 14.38 5.84
C TYR A 484 9.76 14.70 7.23
N SER A 485 10.41 13.73 7.87
CA SER A 485 11.03 13.92 9.19
C SER A 485 12.15 14.97 9.18
N GLU A 486 12.99 15.00 8.13
CA GLU A 486 14.03 16.01 7.94
C GLU A 486 13.41 17.39 7.77
N ARG A 487 12.36 17.53 6.95
CA ARG A 487 11.63 18.80 6.77
C ARG A 487 11.00 19.27 8.07
N MET A 488 10.38 18.36 8.84
CA MET A 488 9.84 18.66 10.16
C MET A 488 10.91 19.18 11.12
N ALA A 489 12.05 18.50 11.20
CA ALA A 489 13.16 18.91 12.08
C ALA A 489 13.71 20.30 11.72
N ILE A 490 13.83 20.60 10.42
CA ILE A 490 14.24 21.92 9.93
C ILE A 490 13.21 22.98 10.33
N SER A 491 11.91 22.73 10.06
CA SER A 491 10.82 23.63 10.41
C SER A 491 10.80 23.94 11.91
N GLN A 492 10.85 22.91 12.75
CA GLN A 492 10.88 23.07 14.21
C GLN A 492 12.14 23.81 14.70
N SER A 493 13.29 23.57 14.07
CA SER A 493 14.53 24.28 14.41
C SER A 493 14.45 25.75 14.07
N LEU A 494 13.91 26.10 12.89
CA LEU A 494 13.66 27.48 12.47
C LEU A 494 12.69 28.16 13.43
N GLN A 495 11.56 27.53 13.72
CA GLN A 495 10.55 28.08 14.61
C GLN A 495 11.10 28.38 16.03
N ARG A 496 11.89 27.44 16.60
CA ARG A 496 12.56 27.67 17.88
C ARG A 496 13.53 28.85 17.84
N SER A 497 14.20 29.08 16.71
CA SER A 497 15.13 30.22 16.56
C SER A 497 14.42 31.58 16.46
N LEU A 498 13.13 31.56 16.07
CA LEU A 498 12.31 32.76 15.97
C LEU A 498 11.66 33.17 17.30
N LEU A 499 11.61 32.30 18.29
CA LEU A 499 11.08 32.59 19.61
C LEU A 499 12.20 33.03 20.55
N PRO A 500 11.92 33.88 21.58
CA PRO A 500 12.93 34.25 22.54
C PRO A 500 13.39 33.05 23.36
N PRO A 501 14.71 32.86 23.58
CA PRO A 501 15.21 31.69 24.30
C PRO A 501 14.84 31.74 25.80
N GLU A 502 14.77 32.94 26.39
CA GLU A 502 14.37 33.17 27.78
C GLU A 502 13.66 34.50 27.87
N LEU A 503 12.67 34.58 28.75
CA LEU A 503 12.00 35.84 29.09
C LEU A 503 12.73 36.50 30.25
N PRO A 504 12.86 37.84 30.26
CA PRO A 504 13.40 38.55 31.40
C PRO A 504 12.46 38.48 32.60
N ASP A 505 13.03 38.35 33.79
CA ASP A 505 12.29 38.53 35.04
C ASP A 505 12.07 40.03 35.29
N ILE A 506 10.82 40.41 35.52
CA ILE A 506 10.43 41.81 35.73
C ILE A 506 10.01 41.98 37.19
N GLU A 507 10.80 42.73 37.95
CA GLU A 507 10.46 42.98 39.34
C GLU A 507 9.09 43.67 39.45
N GLY A 508 8.16 43.07 40.20
CA GLY A 508 6.81 43.62 40.42
C GLY A 508 5.79 43.25 39.31
N VAL A 509 6.15 42.43 38.32
CA VAL A 509 5.21 41.98 37.29
C VAL A 509 5.40 40.48 36.99
N GLU A 510 4.38 39.68 37.21
CA GLU A 510 4.35 38.27 36.76
C GLU A 510 4.10 38.23 35.26
N VAL A 511 4.90 37.47 34.51
CA VAL A 511 4.73 37.28 33.08
C VAL A 511 4.68 35.78 32.78
N GLU A 512 3.75 35.36 31.94
CA GLU A 512 3.65 33.99 31.44
C GLU A 512 3.31 33.99 29.95
N VAL A 513 3.96 33.14 29.22
CA VAL A 513 3.68 32.94 27.78
C VAL A 513 3.40 31.47 27.51
N ILE A 514 2.33 31.23 26.80
CA ILE A 514 2.04 29.90 26.20
C ILE A 514 2.05 30.06 24.68
N TYR A 515 2.89 29.30 24.01
CA TYR A 515 2.97 29.25 22.56
C TYR A 515 2.68 27.83 22.10
N ARG A 516 1.82 27.69 21.09
CA ARG A 516 1.48 26.42 20.49
C ARG A 516 1.41 26.57 18.98
N ALA A 517 2.29 25.85 18.27
CA ALA A 517 2.28 25.83 16.82
C ALA A 517 1.05 25.06 16.29
N ALA A 518 0.54 25.50 15.15
CA ALA A 518 -0.53 24.83 14.42
C ALA A 518 -0.06 23.50 13.82
N GLY A 519 -0.99 22.54 13.71
CA GLY A 519 -0.80 21.28 12.99
C GLY A 519 0.32 20.40 13.54
N GLU A 520 0.86 19.54 12.67
CA GLU A 520 1.94 18.59 13.01
C GLU A 520 3.36 19.19 12.89
N GLY A 521 3.52 20.52 12.82
CA GLY A 521 4.82 21.19 12.75
C GLY A 521 5.50 21.14 11.37
N ASN A 522 4.75 20.95 10.31
CA ASN A 522 5.26 20.85 8.93
C ASN A 522 5.75 22.18 8.35
N GLU A 523 5.23 23.30 8.85
CA GLU A 523 5.55 24.63 8.38
C GLU A 523 5.87 25.52 9.57
N VAL A 524 6.72 26.53 9.35
CA VAL A 524 7.01 27.56 10.35
C VAL A 524 5.81 28.48 10.39
N GLY A 525 5.23 28.68 11.56
CA GLY A 525 4.11 29.59 11.75
C GLY A 525 4.48 31.05 11.67
N GLY A 526 3.44 31.90 11.53
CA GLY A 526 3.56 33.33 11.50
C GLY A 526 3.61 33.98 12.89
N ASP A 527 3.04 33.30 13.88
CA ASP A 527 2.93 33.84 15.25
C ASP A 527 4.27 33.97 15.93
N PHE A 528 4.44 35.10 16.62
CA PHE A 528 5.59 35.31 17.47
C PHE A 528 5.25 36.18 18.69
N TYR A 529 6.09 36.08 19.68
CA TYR A 529 6.08 36.97 20.84
C TYR A 529 7.51 37.40 21.19
N ASP A 530 7.63 38.49 21.90
CA ASP A 530 8.90 38.93 22.44
C ASP A 530 8.71 39.73 23.74
N LEU A 531 9.69 39.65 24.64
CA LEU A 531 9.80 40.46 25.84
C LEU A 531 11.28 40.73 26.08
N PHE A 532 11.65 41.99 26.20
CA PHE A 532 13.04 42.36 26.27
C PHE A 532 13.24 43.65 27.04
N PRO A 533 14.39 43.81 27.75
CA PRO A 533 14.70 45.05 28.43
C PRO A 533 15.06 46.16 27.43
N ILE A 534 14.54 47.34 27.66
CA ILE A 534 14.85 48.56 26.89
C ILE A 534 15.89 49.38 27.70
N ARG A 535 15.53 50.51 28.26
CA ARG A 535 16.35 51.38 29.04
C ARG A 535 15.53 51.93 30.23
N ASP A 536 16.19 52.49 31.18
CA ASP A 536 15.59 53.21 32.36
C ASP A 536 14.56 52.27 33.10
N GLY A 537 14.85 50.99 33.21
CA GLY A 537 13.96 50.02 33.86
C GLY A 537 12.70 49.64 33.09
N ALA A 538 12.58 50.05 31.81
CA ALA A 538 11.47 49.71 30.96
C ALA A 538 11.69 48.39 30.21
N TYR A 539 10.61 47.73 29.87
CA TYR A 539 10.59 46.49 29.10
C TYR A 539 9.68 46.65 27.88
N GLY A 540 10.18 46.25 26.69
CA GLY A 540 9.38 46.12 25.49
C GLY A 540 8.73 44.76 25.42
N PHE A 541 7.47 44.68 25.02
CA PHE A 541 6.79 43.43 24.71
C PHE A 541 6.10 43.51 23.36
N ALA A 542 6.01 42.41 22.71
CA ALA A 542 5.35 42.26 21.40
C ALA A 542 4.67 40.92 21.30
N ILE A 543 3.52 40.89 20.65
CA ILE A 543 2.84 39.70 20.17
C ILE A 543 2.26 40.02 18.81
N GLY A 544 2.46 39.14 17.83
CA GLY A 544 2.03 39.41 16.46
C GLY A 544 1.92 38.16 15.62
N ASP A 545 1.28 38.33 14.49
CA ASP A 545 1.14 37.29 13.46
C ASP A 545 1.50 37.84 12.07
N VAL A 546 2.37 37.10 11.38
CA VAL A 546 2.74 37.34 9.98
C VAL A 546 1.86 36.49 9.07
N CYS A 547 1.09 37.14 8.21
CA CYS A 547 0.21 36.46 7.28
C CYS A 547 0.90 35.32 6.50
N GLY A 548 0.38 34.09 6.66
CA GLY A 548 0.82 32.87 5.99
C GLY A 548 1.91 32.11 6.76
N THR A 549 2.37 31.03 6.18
CA THR A 549 3.30 30.08 6.81
C THR A 549 4.59 29.91 5.99
N GLY A 550 5.59 29.26 6.57
CA GLY A 550 6.81 28.85 5.90
C GLY A 550 7.98 29.85 5.96
N PRO A 551 9.04 29.65 5.15
CA PRO A 551 10.31 30.39 5.28
C PRO A 551 10.17 31.90 5.08
N GLU A 552 9.24 32.35 4.23
CA GLU A 552 9.00 33.77 3.99
C GLU A 552 8.34 34.46 5.18
N ALA A 553 7.36 33.84 5.83
CA ALA A 553 6.77 34.32 7.06
C ALA A 553 7.83 34.38 8.16
N ALA A 554 8.63 33.34 8.31
CA ALA A 554 9.77 33.28 9.24
C ALA A 554 10.77 34.42 9.05
N ALA A 555 11.06 34.81 7.81
CA ALA A 555 11.94 35.94 7.52
C ALA A 555 11.38 37.29 8.04
N VAL A 556 10.08 37.54 7.82
CA VAL A 556 9.37 38.72 8.31
C VAL A 556 9.28 38.72 9.85
N THR A 557 8.99 37.57 10.46
CA THR A 557 9.01 37.39 11.92
C THR A 557 10.39 37.75 12.52
N GLY A 558 11.46 37.22 11.89
CA GLY A 558 12.83 37.53 12.31
C GLY A 558 13.17 39.00 12.16
N LEU A 559 12.81 39.64 11.05
CA LEU A 559 12.95 41.07 10.82
C LEU A 559 12.20 41.87 11.89
N ALA A 560 10.92 41.57 12.12
CA ALA A 560 10.08 42.28 13.08
C ALA A 560 10.70 42.26 14.49
N ARG A 561 11.03 41.05 14.99
CA ARG A 561 11.62 40.92 16.35
C ARG A 561 12.93 41.69 16.51
N HIS A 562 13.84 41.59 15.53
CA HIS A 562 15.11 42.28 15.61
C HIS A 562 14.96 43.80 15.49
N ALA A 563 14.10 44.28 14.59
CA ALA A 563 13.82 45.69 14.40
C ALA A 563 13.19 46.31 15.69
N LEU A 564 12.17 45.63 16.26
CA LEU A 564 11.53 46.08 17.51
C LEU A 564 12.56 46.25 18.63
N ARG A 565 13.40 45.25 18.88
CA ARG A 565 14.43 45.32 19.91
C ARG A 565 15.45 46.41 19.66
N LEU A 566 15.91 46.56 18.42
CA LEU A 566 16.92 47.54 18.06
C LEU A 566 16.38 48.96 18.20
N LEU A 567 15.23 49.25 17.57
CA LEU A 567 14.64 50.60 17.55
C LEU A 567 14.18 51.05 18.93
N ALA A 568 13.58 50.16 19.72
CA ALA A 568 13.21 50.48 21.11
C ALA A 568 14.43 50.81 21.97
N ARG A 569 15.53 50.06 21.86
CA ARG A 569 16.80 50.35 22.57
C ARG A 569 17.44 51.63 22.12
N GLU A 570 17.25 52.06 20.87
CA GLU A 570 17.70 53.33 20.36
C GLU A 570 16.83 54.54 20.84
N GLY A 571 15.65 54.24 21.42
CA GLY A 571 14.78 55.21 22.06
C GLY A 571 13.70 55.76 21.16
N TYR A 572 13.38 55.10 20.13
CA TYR A 572 12.15 55.40 19.37
C TYR A 572 10.94 54.97 20.20
N GLY A 573 9.90 55.80 20.26
CA GLY A 573 8.62 55.46 20.88
C GLY A 573 7.82 54.50 19.97
N GLY A 574 6.83 53.81 20.55
CA GLY A 574 6.06 52.76 19.89
C GLY A 574 5.58 53.08 18.47
N PRO A 575 4.91 54.22 18.20
CA PRO A 575 4.49 54.56 16.84
C PRO A 575 5.65 54.62 15.85
N ALA A 576 6.75 55.30 16.22
CA ALA A 576 7.91 55.45 15.35
C ALA A 576 8.65 54.12 15.10
N VAL A 577 8.63 53.20 16.08
CA VAL A 577 9.16 51.84 15.93
C VAL A 577 8.34 51.07 14.85
N LEU A 578 7.01 51.11 14.94
CA LEU A 578 6.12 50.38 14.04
C LEU A 578 6.07 51.00 12.64
N GLU A 579 6.11 52.31 12.48
CA GLU A 579 6.19 53.01 11.19
C GLU A 579 7.47 52.62 10.44
N ARG A 580 8.64 52.54 11.14
CA ARG A 580 9.90 52.11 10.55
C ARG A 580 9.87 50.62 10.17
N LEU A 581 9.26 49.78 11.01
CA LEU A 581 9.06 48.38 10.72
C LEU A 581 8.16 48.19 9.51
N ASN A 582 7.05 48.97 9.39
CA ASN A 582 6.17 49.00 8.24
C ASN A 582 6.94 49.29 6.95
N SER A 583 7.75 50.34 6.95
CA SER A 583 8.58 50.72 5.80
C SER A 583 9.54 49.58 5.41
N ALA A 584 10.20 48.95 6.41
CA ALA A 584 11.12 47.85 6.18
C ALA A 584 10.43 46.64 5.57
N ILE A 585 9.21 46.29 6.01
CA ILE A 585 8.41 45.16 5.44
C ILE A 585 8.05 45.47 3.98
N ILE A 586 7.65 46.73 3.68
CA ILE A 586 7.27 47.11 2.30
C ILE A 586 8.51 47.11 1.37
N ASP A 587 9.65 47.64 1.85
CA ASP A 587 10.91 47.73 1.11
C ASP A 587 11.51 46.36 0.73
N GLU A 588 11.36 45.33 1.60
CA GLU A 588 11.78 43.97 1.33
C GLU A 588 11.02 43.33 0.13
N GLY A 589 10.00 44.02 -0.40
CA GLY A 589 9.26 43.59 -1.55
C GLY A 589 8.35 42.38 -1.32
N ALA A 590 8.11 42.04 -0.07
CA ALA A 590 7.16 41.01 0.35
C ALA A 590 5.70 41.48 0.11
N ARG A 591 5.36 41.88 -1.12
CA ARG A 591 4.06 42.47 -1.53
C ARG A 591 2.82 41.68 -1.20
N SER A 592 2.95 40.56 -0.52
CA SER A 592 1.83 39.67 -0.12
C SER A 592 1.87 39.31 1.37
N ARG A 593 2.78 39.85 2.15
CA ARG A 593 2.90 39.56 3.59
C ARG A 593 2.60 40.81 4.41
N PHE A 594 1.57 40.76 5.21
CA PHE A 594 1.26 41.75 6.21
C PHE A 594 1.49 41.19 7.61
N LEU A 595 1.62 42.08 8.56
CA LEU A 595 1.87 41.73 9.96
C LEU A 595 0.81 42.39 10.83
N THR A 596 0.15 41.61 11.67
CA THR A 596 -0.66 42.12 12.78
C THR A 596 0.22 42.12 14.02
N LEU A 597 0.23 43.23 14.76
CA LEU A 597 1.18 43.40 15.87
C LEU A 597 0.57 44.22 16.99
N LEU A 598 0.64 43.68 18.20
CA LEU A 598 0.55 44.45 19.43
C LEU A 598 1.98 44.69 19.94
N TYR A 599 2.39 45.93 20.00
CA TYR A 599 3.66 46.34 20.60
C TYR A 599 3.37 47.22 21.82
N GLY A 600 4.12 47.01 22.89
CA GLY A 600 4.03 47.86 24.06
C GLY A 600 5.33 47.99 24.84
N GLU A 601 5.38 49.02 25.62
CA GLU A 601 6.45 49.31 26.58
C GLU A 601 5.85 49.34 27.98
N LEU A 602 6.52 48.73 28.95
CA LEU A 602 6.06 48.55 30.32
C LEU A 602 7.06 49.13 31.30
N TRP A 603 6.57 49.95 32.23
CA TRP A 603 7.33 50.49 33.32
C TRP A 603 6.71 50.07 34.67
N PRO A 604 7.36 49.21 35.45
CA PRO A 604 6.96 48.94 36.84
C PRO A 604 7.12 50.25 37.67
N GLN A 605 6.18 50.50 38.56
CA GLN A 605 6.17 51.67 39.40
C GLN A 605 6.45 51.35 40.89
N GLU A 606 7.00 52.29 41.65
CA GLU A 606 7.29 52.08 43.05
C GLU A 606 6.07 51.88 43.95
N ASP A 607 4.86 52.30 43.49
CA ASP A 607 3.60 52.15 44.21
C ASP A 607 2.99 50.70 43.94
N GLY A 608 3.72 49.85 43.25
CA GLY A 608 3.29 48.50 42.90
C GLY A 608 2.31 48.43 41.72
N SER A 609 2.09 49.53 41.01
CA SER A 609 1.37 49.52 39.70
C SER A 609 2.35 49.35 38.54
N ALA A 610 1.84 49.18 37.31
CA ALA A 610 2.65 49.22 36.09
C ALA A 610 1.99 50.15 35.05
N VAL A 611 2.79 51.01 34.44
CA VAL A 611 2.34 51.86 33.33
C VAL A 611 2.78 51.24 32.03
N LEU A 612 1.84 51.08 31.11
CA LEU A 612 2.08 50.54 29.77
C LEU A 612 1.74 51.59 28.72
N LYS A 613 2.55 51.65 27.66
CA LYS A 613 2.24 52.37 26.44
C LYS A 613 2.11 51.34 25.33
N VAL A 614 0.96 51.27 24.69
CA VAL A 614 0.63 50.21 23.73
C VAL A 614 0.20 50.78 22.38
N VAL A 615 0.53 50.06 21.30
CA VAL A 615 0.06 50.30 19.94
C VAL A 615 -0.45 48.95 19.38
N CYS A 616 -1.70 48.90 18.95
CA CYS A 616 -2.33 47.71 18.43
C CYS A 616 -2.57 47.85 16.94
N ALA A 617 -1.62 47.35 16.13
CA ALA A 617 -1.64 47.42 14.67
C ALA A 617 -2.29 46.19 14.05
N GLY A 618 -3.61 46.21 13.85
CA GLY A 618 -4.38 45.13 13.21
C GLY A 618 -4.48 43.82 14.00
N HIS A 619 -3.98 43.80 15.23
CA HIS A 619 -3.92 42.62 16.10
C HIS A 619 -5.16 42.51 17.00
N PRO A 620 -5.52 41.30 17.49
CA PRO A 620 -6.54 41.17 18.52
C PRO A 620 -6.28 42.12 19.70
N LEU A 621 -7.34 42.77 20.20
CA LEU A 621 -7.15 43.77 21.25
C LEU A 621 -6.70 43.14 22.56
N PRO A 622 -5.69 43.73 23.26
CA PRO A 622 -5.33 43.28 24.59
C PRO A 622 -6.47 43.51 25.56
N LEU A 623 -6.76 42.53 26.42
CA LEU A 623 -7.82 42.60 27.42
C LEU A 623 -7.24 42.85 28.80
N ARG A 624 -7.73 43.90 29.51
CA ARG A 624 -7.44 44.15 30.91
C ARG A 624 -8.50 43.52 31.79
N LEU A 625 -8.11 42.60 32.68
CA LEU A 625 -8.94 42.10 33.76
C LEU A 625 -8.61 42.90 35.03
N ARG A 626 -9.57 43.60 35.56
CA ARG A 626 -9.45 44.35 36.82
C ARG A 626 -9.66 43.44 38.03
N GLN A 627 -9.20 43.88 39.17
CA GLN A 627 -9.38 43.16 40.43
C GLN A 627 -10.86 42.92 40.81
N ASP A 628 -11.77 43.80 40.36
CA ASP A 628 -13.21 43.65 40.56
C ASP A 628 -13.88 42.64 39.59
N GLY A 629 -13.12 42.02 38.67
CA GLY A 629 -13.62 41.08 37.67
C GLY A 629 -14.09 41.75 36.38
N THR A 630 -14.00 43.06 36.25
CA THR A 630 -14.31 43.77 35.00
C THR A 630 -13.26 43.47 33.95
N VAL A 631 -13.70 43.11 32.73
CA VAL A 631 -12.84 42.91 31.56
C VAL A 631 -13.11 44.02 30.55
N GLU A 632 -12.07 44.69 30.10
CA GLU A 632 -12.17 45.80 29.13
C GLU A 632 -11.00 45.73 28.13
N PRO A 633 -11.20 46.14 26.85
CA PRO A 633 -10.06 46.34 25.94
C PRO A 633 -9.08 47.37 26.48
N ALA A 634 -7.79 47.06 26.37
CA ALA A 634 -6.73 47.96 26.84
C ALA A 634 -6.09 48.78 25.70
N ALA A 635 -6.59 48.64 24.47
CA ALA A 635 -6.17 49.42 23.30
C ALA A 635 -7.31 49.63 22.32
N GLU A 636 -7.15 50.57 21.40
CA GLU A 636 -8.03 50.73 20.23
C GLU A 636 -7.39 50.12 18.98
N PRO A 637 -8.22 49.62 18.04
CA PRO A 637 -7.70 49.04 16.82
C PRO A 637 -7.09 50.09 15.88
N GLN A 638 -5.93 49.81 15.34
CA GLN A 638 -5.21 50.63 14.37
C GLN A 638 -4.84 49.79 13.13
N PRO A 639 -4.47 50.41 11.98
CA PRO A 639 -4.17 49.68 10.77
C PRO A 639 -2.98 48.72 10.95
N LEU A 640 -3.05 47.54 10.28
CA LEU A 640 -1.99 46.55 10.27
C LEU A 640 -0.76 47.01 9.44
N LEU A 641 0.38 46.35 9.60
CA LEU A 641 1.66 46.69 8.98
C LEU A 641 1.85 45.97 7.64
N GLY A 642 2.63 46.55 6.72
CA GLY A 642 3.04 45.95 5.46
C GLY A 642 2.08 46.18 4.31
N VAL A 643 0.99 46.97 4.47
CA VAL A 643 -0.03 47.21 3.44
C VAL A 643 -0.01 48.62 2.88
N MET A 644 0.18 49.61 3.73
CA MET A 644 0.15 51.04 3.35
C MET A 644 1.49 51.69 3.65
N GLU A 645 1.99 52.55 2.71
CA GLU A 645 3.23 53.29 2.90
C GLU A 645 3.07 54.40 3.94
N ASP A 646 1.98 55.17 3.89
CA ASP A 646 1.68 56.24 4.81
C ASP A 646 0.80 55.74 5.95
N LEU A 647 1.43 55.35 7.06
CA LEU A 647 0.77 54.79 8.23
C LEU A 647 0.90 55.75 9.40
N GLU A 648 -0.23 56.21 9.93
CA GLU A 648 -0.28 57.02 11.13
C GLU A 648 -0.71 56.15 12.34
N LEU A 649 0.20 55.96 13.31
CA LEU A 649 -0.04 55.21 14.51
C LEU A 649 0.08 56.10 15.75
N TYR A 650 -0.64 55.74 16.80
CA TYR A 650 -0.58 56.46 18.09
C TYR A 650 -0.52 55.48 19.25
N GLU A 651 0.23 55.91 20.31
CA GLU A 651 0.34 55.14 21.54
C GLU A 651 -0.83 55.43 22.48
N GLN A 652 -1.25 54.43 23.22
CA GLN A 652 -2.24 54.55 24.28
C GLN A 652 -1.63 54.16 25.60
N THR A 653 -1.94 54.94 26.66
CA THR A 653 -1.41 54.65 27.98
C THR A 653 -2.44 53.86 28.79
N VAL A 654 -1.99 52.76 29.37
CA VAL A 654 -2.77 51.86 30.22
C VAL A 654 -2.05 51.73 31.56
N THR A 655 -2.78 51.86 32.65
CA THR A 655 -2.22 51.56 33.97
C THR A 655 -2.80 50.25 34.49
N LEU A 656 -1.94 49.35 34.89
CA LEU A 656 -2.33 48.15 35.62
C LEU A 656 -2.15 48.39 37.10
N ASP A 657 -3.26 48.38 37.82
CA ASP A 657 -3.26 48.48 39.29
C ASP A 657 -2.87 47.11 39.91
N PRO A 658 -2.43 47.11 41.20
CA PRO A 658 -2.17 45.83 41.87
C PRO A 658 -3.37 44.89 41.84
N GLY A 659 -3.18 43.66 41.29
CA GLY A 659 -4.19 42.66 41.07
C GLY A 659 -4.73 42.59 39.66
N ASP A 660 -4.47 43.56 38.80
CA ASP A 660 -4.91 43.55 37.40
C ASP A 660 -4.05 42.62 36.55
N VAL A 661 -4.67 42.12 35.48
CA VAL A 661 -4.02 41.26 34.46
C VAL A 661 -4.23 41.87 33.08
N LEU A 662 -3.19 41.95 32.28
CA LEU A 662 -3.26 42.19 30.84
C LEU A 662 -3.10 40.84 30.12
N LEU A 663 -4.05 40.48 29.27
CA LEU A 663 -4.04 39.32 28.41
C LEU A 663 -3.92 39.77 26.95
N CYS A 664 -2.91 39.25 26.26
CA CYS A 664 -2.70 39.45 24.83
C CYS A 664 -2.71 38.07 24.15
N VAL A 665 -3.39 37.94 23.01
CA VAL A 665 -3.52 36.67 22.29
C VAL A 665 -3.43 36.91 20.79
N THR A 666 -2.98 35.91 20.05
CA THR A 666 -3.07 35.91 18.60
C THR A 666 -4.44 35.39 18.13
N ASP A 667 -4.75 35.60 16.86
CA ASP A 667 -6.06 35.25 16.27
C ASP A 667 -6.37 33.76 16.30
N GLY A 668 -5.36 32.86 16.29
CA GLY A 668 -5.55 31.42 16.50
C GLY A 668 -6.29 31.07 17.80
N VAL A 669 -6.26 31.96 18.82
CA VAL A 669 -7.03 31.85 20.06
C VAL A 669 -8.49 32.29 19.84
N THR A 670 -8.69 33.50 19.30
CA THR A 670 -10.02 34.06 19.09
C THR A 670 -10.77 33.44 17.94
N GLU A 671 -10.07 33.03 16.89
CA GLU A 671 -10.66 32.37 15.70
C GLU A 671 -10.85 30.86 15.86
N ARG A 672 -10.57 30.30 17.03
CA ARG A 672 -10.84 28.86 17.30
C ARG A 672 -12.28 28.51 17.02
N ARG A 673 -12.51 27.48 16.18
CA ARG A 673 -13.83 27.12 15.68
C ARG A 673 -14.24 25.68 16.04
N GLU A 674 -15.52 25.52 16.38
CA GLU A 674 -16.23 24.26 16.46
C GLU A 674 -17.40 24.30 15.47
N GLY A 675 -17.23 23.72 14.29
CA GLY A 675 -18.18 23.87 13.19
C GLY A 675 -18.32 25.31 12.72
N THR A 676 -19.50 25.91 12.87
CA THR A 676 -19.78 27.32 12.53
C THR A 676 -19.59 28.30 13.70
N ARG A 677 -19.39 27.79 14.92
CA ARG A 677 -19.16 28.64 16.12
C ARG A 677 -17.68 29.00 16.22
N MET A 678 -17.42 30.24 16.54
CA MET A 678 -16.08 30.77 16.82
C MET A 678 -16.04 31.21 18.29
N LEU A 679 -14.90 31.05 18.96
CA LEU A 679 -14.71 31.49 20.33
C LEU A 679 -14.92 32.99 20.44
N GLY A 680 -14.23 33.76 19.60
CA GLY A 680 -14.36 35.20 19.48
C GLY A 680 -13.90 35.98 20.74
N ASP A 681 -13.99 37.29 20.65
CA ASP A 681 -13.64 38.20 21.79
C ASP A 681 -14.63 38.01 22.95
N ASP A 682 -15.90 37.76 22.67
CA ASP A 682 -16.91 37.56 23.72
C ASP A 682 -16.61 36.29 24.54
N GLY A 683 -16.30 35.17 23.86
CA GLY A 683 -15.92 33.93 24.53
C GLY A 683 -14.63 34.06 25.34
N LEU A 684 -13.64 34.78 24.81
CA LEU A 684 -12.40 35.05 25.52
C LEU A 684 -12.65 35.90 26.75
N THR A 685 -13.47 36.96 26.66
CA THR A 685 -13.91 37.81 27.75
C THR A 685 -14.62 37.03 28.86
N GLU A 686 -15.53 36.13 28.49
CA GLU A 686 -16.23 35.25 29.45
C GLU A 686 -15.21 34.37 30.22
N VAL A 687 -14.24 33.75 29.52
CA VAL A 687 -13.19 32.95 30.15
C VAL A 687 -12.36 33.80 31.09
N LEU A 688 -11.93 34.99 30.65
CA LEU A 688 -11.02 35.88 31.43
C LEU A 688 -11.70 36.37 32.69
N THR A 689 -13.00 36.69 32.69
CA THR A 689 -13.78 37.08 33.87
C THR A 689 -13.68 36.06 35.01
N THR A 690 -13.56 34.77 34.68
CA THR A 690 -13.39 33.67 35.66
C THR A 690 -11.98 33.61 36.26
N CYS A 691 -11.04 34.42 35.77
CA CYS A 691 -9.62 34.37 36.14
C CYS A 691 -9.25 35.40 37.24
N THR A 692 -10.21 36.12 37.81
CA THR A 692 -9.97 37.12 38.85
C THR A 692 -9.16 36.53 40.01
N GLY A 693 -8.07 37.25 40.40
CA GLY A 693 -7.19 36.83 41.49
C GLY A 693 -6.21 35.70 41.18
N LEU A 694 -6.20 35.14 39.98
CA LEU A 694 -5.24 34.12 39.58
C LEU A 694 -3.88 34.72 39.20
N THR A 695 -2.81 33.92 39.30
CA THR A 695 -1.48 34.26 38.79
C THR A 695 -1.46 34.32 37.26
N ALA A 696 -0.47 35.03 36.66
CA ALA A 696 -0.33 35.08 35.19
C ALA A 696 -0.29 33.70 34.55
N GLY A 697 0.47 32.75 35.14
CA GLY A 697 0.51 31.35 34.64
C GLY A 697 -0.82 30.62 34.74
N ALA A 698 -1.60 30.84 35.81
CA ALA A 698 -2.92 30.23 35.96
C ALA A 698 -3.94 30.83 34.97
N VAL A 699 -3.86 32.11 34.65
CA VAL A 699 -4.67 32.80 33.65
C VAL A 699 -4.38 32.20 32.27
N ALA A 700 -3.11 32.24 31.85
CA ALA A 700 -2.70 31.68 30.53
C ALA A 700 -3.10 30.22 30.37
N ALA A 701 -2.87 29.36 31.39
CA ALA A 701 -3.25 27.96 31.38
C ALA A 701 -4.78 27.73 31.32
N ARG A 702 -5.57 28.62 31.97
CA ARG A 702 -7.03 28.56 31.93
C ARG A 702 -7.59 28.92 30.55
N VAL A 703 -7.05 29.99 29.95
CA VAL A 703 -7.40 30.41 28.59
C VAL A 703 -7.06 29.28 27.61
N MET A 704 -5.83 28.75 27.64
CA MET A 704 -5.44 27.65 26.76
C MET A 704 -6.35 26.43 26.90
N ARG A 705 -6.71 26.03 28.13
CA ARG A 705 -7.65 24.92 28.37
C ARG A 705 -9.07 25.20 27.86
N ALA A 706 -9.49 26.48 27.90
CA ALA A 706 -10.80 26.87 27.35
C ALA A 706 -10.80 26.74 25.83
N VAL A 707 -9.75 27.17 25.14
CA VAL A 707 -9.55 27.03 23.70
C VAL A 707 -9.52 25.56 23.28
N GLU A 708 -8.78 24.70 24.02
CA GLU A 708 -8.72 23.25 23.76
C GLU A 708 -10.08 22.55 23.96
N ARG A 709 -10.87 22.98 24.93
CA ARG A 709 -12.22 22.42 25.17
C ARG A 709 -13.26 22.93 24.20
N PHE A 710 -13.04 24.11 23.60
CA PHE A 710 -13.99 24.70 22.65
C PHE A 710 -14.09 23.88 21.37
N ALA A 711 -12.99 23.28 20.90
CA ALA A 711 -12.99 22.38 19.75
C ALA A 711 -12.02 21.22 19.97
N SER A 712 -12.45 19.99 19.59
CA SER A 712 -11.66 18.76 19.73
C SER A 712 -10.63 18.57 18.62
N ASP A 713 -10.77 19.28 17.51
CA ASP A 713 -9.88 19.16 16.36
C ASP A 713 -8.51 19.83 16.62
N ALA A 714 -7.49 19.39 15.88
CA ALA A 714 -6.19 20.05 15.94
C ALA A 714 -6.31 21.55 15.58
N PRO A 715 -5.50 22.44 16.20
CA PRO A 715 -5.51 23.86 15.86
C PRO A 715 -5.20 24.08 14.37
N SER A 716 -5.97 24.92 13.71
CA SER A 716 -5.75 25.30 12.30
C SER A 716 -4.71 26.44 12.16
N ASP A 717 -4.43 27.15 13.25
CA ASP A 717 -3.48 28.25 13.28
C ASP A 717 -2.64 28.21 14.56
N ASP A 718 -1.50 28.90 14.54
CA ASP A 718 -0.64 29.07 15.70
C ASP A 718 -1.40 29.81 16.82
N MET A 719 -1.02 29.57 18.03
CA MET A 719 -1.62 30.22 19.19
C MET A 719 -0.53 30.75 20.12
N ALA A 720 -0.54 32.03 20.36
CA ALA A 720 0.27 32.67 21.39
C ALA A 720 -0.64 33.36 22.43
N ILE A 721 -0.31 33.18 23.70
CA ILE A 721 -0.99 33.79 24.84
C ILE A 721 0.10 34.44 25.70
N LEU A 722 0.05 35.73 25.88
CA LEU A 722 0.91 36.47 26.79
C LEU A 722 0.02 37.05 27.91
N ALA A 723 0.26 36.66 29.16
CA ALA A 723 -0.40 37.17 30.33
C ALA A 723 0.60 37.92 31.21
N MET A 724 0.29 39.17 31.53
CA MET A 724 1.08 40.01 32.44
C MET A 724 0.20 40.44 33.63
N ARG A 725 0.65 40.21 34.85
CA ARG A 725 -0.08 40.53 36.07
C ARG A 725 0.76 41.37 37.01
N VAL A 726 0.18 42.40 37.55
CA VAL A 726 0.73 43.11 38.69
C VAL A 726 0.26 42.40 39.97
N PRO A 727 1.15 41.81 40.79
CA PRO A 727 0.74 41.15 42.03
C PRO A 727 0.05 42.11 42.97
N GLY A 728 -1.00 41.69 43.64
CA GLY A 728 -1.64 42.49 44.70
C GLY A 728 -0.68 42.70 45.85
N LEU A 729 -0.67 43.92 46.42
CA LEU A 729 0.09 44.20 47.63
C LEU A 729 -0.35 43.22 48.74
N HIS A 730 0.53 42.28 49.12
CA HIS A 730 0.33 41.51 50.35
C HIS A 730 0.25 42.48 51.49
N LYS A 731 -0.93 42.68 52.08
CA LYS A 731 -1.00 43.26 53.43
C LYS A 731 -0.49 42.18 54.38
N ASP A 732 0.77 42.35 54.81
CA ASP A 732 1.28 41.60 55.97
C ASP A 732 0.34 41.73 57.17
#